data_f69b3d0ef823e4dfb5f88121a1b4a779
#
_entry.id   f69b3d0ef823e4dfb5f88121a1b4a779
#
_cell.length_a   1.000
_cell.length_b   1.000
_cell.length_c   1.000
_cell.angle_alpha   90.00
_cell.angle_beta   90.00
_cell.angle_gamma   90.00
#
_symmetry.space_group_name_H-M   'P 1'
#
loop_
_entity.id
_entity.type
_entity.pdbx_description
1 polymer ?
#
loop_
_entity_poly.entity_id
_entity_poly.type
_entity_poly.pdbx_seq_one_letter_code
_entity_poly.pdbx_strand_id
1 'polypeptide(L)'
;MFLRATRRFKDGKPHYYWSLVESVRVGRRVFQRQALYLGALNDSQRMEWQKAVEVLDEDGRSRQMKLFPEDRAPKTDDGEIVRIRMDRLTVRNLRNWGEVWLGTVLWDKLGLDGFWAQRIPPSRKGTDWLSVMKAIVLYRFTDPGSELQMHSNWMANTAIEELSGPGALTGRSTLYNCLDRVMWPLAERWKPRGERKDSFKDGLFFFLRDRWAGLFGSTCDVILFDLTSTYFEVDGTKALDSDLQRYGYSRDKRGDCLQVVIALVLTPDGFPLAYEVMPGNTNDRETQMPFIERLEKKYGKIGSLWLMDRGVPTERTLEKMRESGYRYLVGAPRGHLRVIGDKLDKAEWQTVQDGIAVKVARADVTTKDPDGKEKVVPGDTFVLTRSTARSLKETAMRVKKLRIAMKTLNAIDARIGRCKWKKAEPSKRGLSRDELVGRLAVAAKGAGRAWKLISVTIPKEGEKVTAETFRWNLDWERIREARANDEGTYLLRTNLEECDPKTLWKRYMIQGEIEYAFRELKNDLGLRPVYHQLDDRIESHIFTSFMALCLFQTLRAIARDHAPGLTPRQIVEKFRAMKMVDVVMPTTDGRIVTLPRYVEPKDDVRILLNQLGLTLPAQPPPKVSSEAAQTASAGV
;
A
#
# COMPACT_ATOMS: atom_id res chain seq x y z
N MET A 1 -20.06 3.11 25.22
CA MET A 1 -18.81 3.47 24.49
C MET A 1 -19.02 4.76 23.71
N PHE A 2 -17.97 5.52 23.41
CA PHE A 2 -18.06 6.77 22.62
C PHE A 2 -16.75 7.03 21.87
N LEU A 3 -16.84 7.84 20.80
CA LEU A 3 -15.68 8.25 20.03
C LEU A 3 -14.94 9.40 20.72
N ARG A 4 -13.64 9.26 20.93
CA ARG A 4 -12.76 10.28 21.48
C ARG A 4 -11.72 10.69 20.45
N ALA A 5 -11.61 12.00 20.18
CA ALA A 5 -10.59 12.57 19.34
C ALA A 5 -9.35 12.95 20.13
N THR A 6 -8.18 12.63 19.60
CA THR A 6 -6.89 13.15 20.06
C THR A 6 -6.27 13.99 18.94
N ARG A 7 -6.03 15.27 19.20
CA ARG A 7 -5.43 16.21 18.23
C ARG A 7 -3.92 16.14 18.30
N ARG A 8 -3.26 15.98 17.15
CA ARG A 8 -1.80 16.10 17.00
C ARG A 8 -1.47 17.04 15.85
N PHE A 9 -0.39 17.79 15.95
CA PHE A 9 0.10 18.65 14.88
C PHE A 9 1.23 17.95 14.14
N LYS A 10 1.08 17.82 12.81
CA LYS A 10 2.11 17.28 11.93
C LYS A 10 2.14 18.12 10.65
N ASP A 11 3.33 18.55 10.23
CA ASP A 11 3.55 19.36 9.03
C ASP A 11 2.67 20.62 8.94
N GLY A 12 2.50 21.32 10.09
CA GLY A 12 1.73 22.56 10.18
C GLY A 12 0.20 22.39 10.17
N LYS A 13 -0.31 21.15 10.14
CA LYS A 13 -1.75 20.86 10.14
C LYS A 13 -2.17 20.10 11.39
N PRO A 14 -3.38 20.35 11.94
CA PRO A 14 -3.96 19.50 12.95
C PRO A 14 -4.42 18.19 12.33
N HIS A 15 -4.01 17.08 12.92
CA HIS A 15 -4.50 15.75 12.61
C HIS A 15 -5.29 15.24 13.80
N TYR A 16 -6.47 14.70 13.53
CA TYR A 16 -7.33 14.11 14.55
C TYR A 16 -7.25 12.59 14.45
N TYR A 17 -6.88 11.97 15.58
CA TYR A 17 -6.83 10.52 15.71
C TYR A 17 -7.96 10.10 16.64
N TRP A 18 -8.73 9.11 16.22
CA TRP A 18 -9.92 8.69 16.90
C TRP A 18 -9.73 7.35 17.60
N SER A 19 -10.38 7.21 18.74
CA SER A 19 -10.43 5.97 19.51
C SER A 19 -11.84 5.76 20.02
N LEU A 20 -12.27 4.50 20.02
CA LEU A 20 -13.47 4.07 20.74
C LEU A 20 -13.10 3.88 22.20
N VAL A 21 -13.81 4.54 23.10
CA VAL A 21 -13.51 4.61 24.52
C VAL A 21 -14.74 4.18 25.31
N GLU A 22 -14.53 3.43 26.37
CA GLU A 22 -15.59 3.10 27.34
C GLU A 22 -15.28 3.72 28.71
N SER A 23 -16.33 4.06 29.42
CA SER A 23 -16.23 4.53 30.81
C SER A 23 -16.36 3.33 31.74
N VAL A 24 -15.31 3.03 32.49
CA VAL A 24 -15.29 1.94 33.49
C VAL A 24 -15.29 2.57 34.87
N ARG A 25 -16.24 2.16 35.71
CA ARG A 25 -16.35 2.61 37.09
C ARG A 25 -15.60 1.64 38.01
N VAL A 26 -14.63 2.17 38.74
CA VAL A 26 -13.92 1.42 39.77
C VAL A 26 -14.13 2.15 41.11
N GLY A 27 -14.98 1.62 41.94
CA GLY A 27 -15.43 2.27 43.18
C GLY A 27 -16.17 3.58 42.94
N ARG A 28 -15.66 4.69 43.49
CA ARG A 28 -16.23 6.05 43.28
C ARG A 28 -15.64 6.80 42.09
N ARG A 29 -14.63 6.24 41.40
CA ARG A 29 -13.94 6.91 40.27
C ARG A 29 -14.35 6.28 38.95
N VAL A 30 -14.49 7.13 37.92
CA VAL A 30 -14.73 6.70 36.53
C VAL A 30 -13.46 6.88 35.75
N PHE A 31 -12.97 5.81 35.14
CA PHE A 31 -11.82 5.82 34.25
C PHE A 31 -12.28 5.57 32.82
N GLN A 32 -11.61 6.23 31.87
CA GLN A 32 -11.82 5.98 30.46
C GLN A 32 -10.79 4.97 29.95
N ARG A 33 -11.27 3.82 29.50
CA ARG A 33 -10.47 2.77 28.89
C ARG A 33 -10.63 2.83 27.37
N GLN A 34 -9.54 2.86 26.64
CA GLN A 34 -9.56 2.75 25.19
C GLN A 34 -9.84 1.29 24.80
N ALA A 35 -10.99 1.06 24.14
CA ALA A 35 -11.37 -0.25 23.63
C ALA A 35 -10.75 -0.51 22.25
N LEU A 36 -10.76 0.51 21.36
CA LEU A 36 -10.22 0.37 20.01
C LEU A 36 -9.59 1.68 19.53
N TYR A 37 -8.42 1.61 18.90
CA TYR A 37 -7.78 2.75 18.23
C TYR A 37 -8.11 2.71 16.74
N LEU A 38 -8.75 3.77 16.22
CA LEU A 38 -9.26 3.86 14.85
C LEU A 38 -8.34 4.63 13.91
N GLY A 39 -7.39 5.40 14.44
CA GLY A 39 -6.50 6.22 13.61
C GLY A 39 -7.15 7.51 13.13
N ALA A 40 -6.74 7.98 11.95
CA ALA A 40 -7.30 9.18 11.32
C ALA A 40 -8.56 8.81 10.55
N LEU A 41 -9.70 9.40 10.91
CA LEU A 41 -10.98 9.22 10.23
C LEU A 41 -11.35 10.50 9.46
N ASN A 42 -11.93 10.36 8.27
CA ASN A 42 -12.63 11.44 7.59
C ASN A 42 -14.05 11.62 8.17
N ASP A 43 -14.73 12.68 7.76
CA ASP A 43 -16.04 13.00 8.34
C ASP A 43 -17.09 11.91 8.09
N SER A 44 -17.12 11.29 6.92
CA SER A 44 -18.07 10.21 6.61
C SER A 44 -17.79 8.96 7.45
N GLN A 45 -16.53 8.56 7.59
CA GLN A 45 -16.11 7.44 8.43
C GLN A 45 -16.44 7.69 9.90
N ARG A 46 -16.25 8.92 10.38
CA ARG A 46 -16.62 9.32 11.74
C ARG A 46 -18.13 9.20 11.99
N MET A 47 -18.95 9.64 11.03
CA MET A 47 -20.40 9.54 11.13
C MET A 47 -20.88 8.08 11.19
N GLU A 48 -20.28 7.18 10.41
CA GLU A 48 -20.62 5.75 10.46
C GLU A 48 -20.28 5.13 11.81
N TRP A 49 -19.10 5.44 12.36
CA TRP A 49 -18.75 4.99 13.72
C TRP A 49 -19.63 5.61 14.80
N GLN A 50 -20.08 6.85 14.64
CA GLN A 50 -21.03 7.46 15.56
C GLN A 50 -22.36 6.73 15.55
N LYS A 51 -22.91 6.39 14.37
CA LYS A 51 -24.14 5.59 14.25
C LYS A 51 -24.00 4.23 14.94
N ALA A 52 -22.89 3.52 14.73
CA ALA A 52 -22.63 2.22 15.37
C ALA A 52 -22.55 2.34 16.91
N VAL A 53 -21.98 3.43 17.42
CA VAL A 53 -21.87 3.70 18.86
C VAL A 53 -23.21 4.17 19.45
N GLU A 54 -23.97 4.98 18.72
CA GLU A 54 -25.30 5.46 19.15
C GLU A 54 -26.33 4.33 19.23
N VAL A 55 -26.29 3.38 18.31
CA VAL A 55 -27.12 2.16 18.35
C VAL A 55 -26.79 1.30 19.58
N LEU A 56 -25.53 1.29 20.03
CA LEU A 56 -25.12 0.62 21.27
C LEU A 56 -25.54 1.39 22.53
N ASP A 57 -25.73 2.73 22.45
CA ASP A 57 -26.16 3.61 23.55
C ASP A 57 -27.68 3.84 23.60
N GLU A 58 -28.37 3.91 22.43
CA GLU A 58 -29.79 4.21 22.36
C GLU A 58 -30.71 3.14 22.94
N ASP A 59 -30.26 1.89 22.98
CA ASP A 59 -31.03 0.81 23.60
C ASP A 59 -31.10 0.90 25.14
N GLY A 60 -30.46 1.93 25.78
CA GLY A 60 -30.62 2.32 27.18
C GLY A 60 -30.49 1.16 28.19
N ARG A 61 -30.24 0.01 27.64
CA ARG A 61 -29.94 -1.21 28.36
C ARG A 61 -28.45 -1.40 28.28
N SER A 62 -27.77 -1.25 29.38
CA SER A 62 -26.52 -1.95 29.62
C SER A 62 -26.79 -3.47 29.60
N ARG A 63 -27.34 -3.95 28.50
CA ARG A 63 -27.11 -5.32 28.13
C ARG A 63 -25.63 -5.33 27.84
N GLN A 64 -24.86 -5.96 28.78
CA GLN A 64 -23.75 -6.77 28.34
C GLN A 64 -24.32 -7.55 27.16
N MET A 65 -24.11 -7.04 25.93
CA MET A 65 -24.28 -7.88 24.77
C MET A 65 -23.22 -8.96 24.99
N LYS A 66 -23.65 -10.12 25.42
CA LYS A 66 -22.90 -11.35 25.22
C LYS A 66 -22.80 -11.48 23.72
N LEU A 67 -21.70 -10.96 23.14
CA LEU A 67 -21.42 -10.93 21.70
C LEU A 67 -21.19 -12.35 21.17
N PHE A 68 -21.22 -13.34 22.06
CA PHE A 68 -21.25 -14.75 21.71
C PHE A 68 -22.48 -15.37 22.41
N PRO A 69 -23.29 -16.17 21.66
CA PRO A 69 -24.19 -17.09 22.33
C PRO A 69 -23.35 -17.86 23.35
N GLU A 70 -23.88 -18.02 24.56
CA GLU A 70 -23.31 -18.96 25.53
C GLU A 70 -23.04 -20.25 24.77
N ASP A 71 -21.81 -20.76 24.85
CA ASP A 71 -21.48 -22.05 24.28
C ASP A 71 -22.64 -22.97 24.57
N ARG A 72 -23.45 -23.24 23.56
CA ARG A 72 -24.31 -24.40 23.58
C ARG A 72 -23.36 -25.57 23.37
N ALA A 73 -22.64 -25.88 24.46
CA ALA A 73 -22.05 -27.20 24.58
C ALA A 73 -23.18 -28.16 24.26
N PRO A 74 -23.09 -28.99 23.24
CA PRO A 74 -24.07 -30.03 23.07
C PRO A 74 -24.09 -30.81 24.39
N LYS A 75 -25.23 -30.85 25.04
CA LYS A 75 -25.46 -31.79 26.13
C LYS A 75 -25.46 -33.19 25.54
N THR A 76 -24.28 -33.70 25.24
CA THR A 76 -24.08 -35.11 24.94
C THR A 76 -23.77 -35.74 26.31
N ASP A 77 -24.73 -36.43 26.81
CA ASP A 77 -24.69 -37.17 28.09
C ASP A 77 -23.72 -38.38 28.09
N ASP A 78 -22.93 -38.57 27.02
CA ASP A 78 -21.96 -39.64 26.80
C ASP A 78 -20.50 -39.18 26.75
N GLY A 79 -20.15 -38.13 27.49
CA GLY A 79 -18.77 -37.68 27.65
C GLY A 79 -17.92 -38.65 28.45
N GLU A 80 -16.86 -39.21 27.88
CA GLU A 80 -15.87 -39.98 28.64
C GLU A 80 -15.26 -39.11 29.75
N ILE A 81 -15.50 -39.44 31.01
CA ILE A 81 -14.93 -38.74 32.16
C ILE A 81 -13.50 -39.20 32.38
N VAL A 82 -12.54 -38.31 32.13
CA VAL A 82 -11.10 -38.56 32.29
C VAL A 82 -10.57 -37.84 33.52
N ARG A 83 -9.82 -38.55 34.38
CA ARG A 83 -9.16 -37.93 35.54
C ARG A 83 -7.80 -37.36 35.14
N ILE A 84 -7.61 -36.06 35.35
CA ILE A 84 -6.41 -35.30 34.94
C ILE A 84 -5.49 -35.12 36.17
N ARG A 85 -4.18 -35.23 35.93
CA ARG A 85 -3.14 -34.86 36.90
C ARG A 85 -2.87 -33.36 36.81
N MET A 86 -3.54 -32.57 37.67
CA MET A 86 -3.44 -31.10 37.66
C MET A 86 -2.03 -30.60 37.96
N ASP A 87 -1.25 -31.32 38.78
CA ASP A 87 0.15 -31.02 39.10
C ASP A 87 1.09 -31.13 37.91
N ARG A 88 0.70 -31.84 36.84
CA ARG A 88 1.45 -32.05 35.60
C ARG A 88 0.86 -31.35 34.37
N LEU A 89 -0.15 -30.52 34.58
CA LEU A 89 -0.71 -29.70 33.49
C LEU A 89 0.35 -28.74 32.99
N THR A 90 0.55 -28.69 31.67
CA THR A 90 1.49 -27.77 31.01
C THR A 90 0.85 -27.07 29.83
N VAL A 91 1.31 -25.84 29.56
CA VAL A 91 0.93 -25.07 28.36
C VAL A 91 2.17 -24.89 27.52
N ARG A 92 2.11 -25.30 26.25
CA ARG A 92 3.24 -25.24 25.32
C ARG A 92 2.80 -24.85 23.91
N ASN A 93 3.75 -24.72 23.01
CA ASN A 93 3.53 -24.44 21.58
C ASN A 93 2.70 -23.17 21.33
N LEU A 94 3.15 -22.03 21.91
CA LEU A 94 2.53 -20.74 21.63
C LEU A 94 2.73 -20.38 20.14
N ARG A 95 1.64 -20.27 19.38
CA ARG A 95 1.65 -20.04 17.93
C ARG A 95 0.76 -18.84 17.56
N ASN A 96 1.14 -18.13 16.51
CA ASN A 96 0.30 -17.12 15.88
C ASN A 96 -0.88 -17.81 15.18
N TRP A 97 -2.09 -17.39 15.47
CA TRP A 97 -3.29 -18.00 14.91
C TRP A 97 -4.21 -16.98 14.23
N GLY A 98 -4.54 -15.87 14.89
CA GLY A 98 -5.62 -15.00 14.48
C GLY A 98 -5.40 -14.32 13.12
N GLU A 99 -4.20 -13.81 12.84
CA GLU A 99 -3.88 -13.21 11.56
C GLU A 99 -3.81 -14.25 10.42
N VAL A 100 -3.38 -15.47 10.71
CA VAL A 100 -3.36 -16.55 9.71
C VAL A 100 -4.78 -17.02 9.43
N TRP A 101 -5.60 -17.17 10.46
CA TRP A 101 -7.02 -17.49 10.34
C TRP A 101 -7.76 -16.42 9.50
N LEU A 102 -7.54 -15.13 9.78
CA LEU A 102 -8.13 -14.04 8.99
C LEU A 102 -7.77 -14.18 7.51
N GLY A 103 -6.51 -14.44 7.20
CA GLY A 103 -6.06 -14.68 5.83
C GLY A 103 -6.73 -15.89 5.18
N THR A 104 -6.93 -16.98 5.95
CA THR A 104 -7.66 -18.17 5.48
C THR A 104 -9.12 -17.84 5.18
N VAL A 105 -9.80 -17.09 6.04
CA VAL A 105 -11.18 -16.65 5.80
C VAL A 105 -11.32 -15.83 4.52
N LEU A 106 -10.36 -14.93 4.26
CA LEU A 106 -10.35 -14.13 3.02
C LEU A 106 -10.08 -15.00 1.78
N TRP A 107 -9.18 -15.96 1.89
CA TRP A 107 -8.90 -16.94 0.86
C TRP A 107 -10.15 -17.74 0.49
N ASP A 108 -10.86 -18.25 1.50
CA ASP A 108 -12.09 -19.02 1.33
C ASP A 108 -13.24 -18.16 0.77
N LYS A 109 -13.35 -16.89 1.24
CA LYS A 109 -14.33 -15.94 0.73
C LYS A 109 -14.15 -15.65 -0.76
N LEU A 110 -12.90 -15.62 -1.23
CA LEU A 110 -12.57 -15.49 -2.65
C LEU A 110 -12.77 -16.80 -3.44
N GLY A 111 -12.90 -17.95 -2.78
CA GLY A 111 -13.08 -19.25 -3.44
C GLY A 111 -11.80 -19.76 -4.13
N LEU A 112 -10.63 -19.38 -3.61
CA LEU A 112 -9.34 -19.65 -4.25
C LEU A 112 -8.99 -21.14 -4.25
N ASP A 113 -9.44 -21.94 -3.28
CA ASP A 113 -9.23 -23.39 -3.29
C ASP A 113 -9.85 -24.04 -4.55
N GLY A 114 -11.09 -23.66 -4.89
CA GLY A 114 -11.77 -24.16 -6.08
C GLY A 114 -11.08 -23.74 -7.39
N PHE A 115 -10.55 -22.52 -7.44
CA PHE A 115 -9.79 -22.05 -8.59
C PHE A 115 -8.50 -22.86 -8.80
N TRP A 116 -7.74 -23.10 -7.74
CA TRP A 116 -6.43 -23.73 -7.80
C TRP A 116 -6.50 -25.24 -7.92
N ALA A 117 -7.47 -25.90 -7.29
CA ALA A 117 -7.66 -27.34 -7.37
C ALA A 117 -7.81 -27.86 -8.82
N GLN A 118 -8.40 -27.04 -9.70
CA GLN A 118 -8.55 -27.36 -11.11
C GLN A 118 -7.27 -27.18 -11.96
N ARG A 119 -6.28 -26.45 -11.42
CA ARG A 119 -5.08 -25.98 -12.17
C ARG A 119 -3.78 -26.57 -11.70
N ILE A 120 -3.68 -26.89 -10.42
CA ILE A 120 -2.49 -27.52 -9.84
C ILE A 120 -2.75 -29.04 -9.78
N PRO A 121 -2.07 -29.82 -10.62
CA PRO A 121 -2.25 -31.27 -10.62
C PRO A 121 -1.74 -31.88 -9.31
N PRO A 122 -2.37 -32.96 -8.84
CA PRO A 122 -1.93 -33.67 -7.66
C PRO A 122 -0.50 -34.19 -7.84
N SER A 123 0.26 -34.18 -6.77
CA SER A 123 1.65 -34.63 -6.76
C SER A 123 1.73 -36.17 -6.74
N ARG A 124 2.50 -36.77 -7.64
CA ARG A 124 2.81 -38.20 -7.60
C ARG A 124 3.55 -38.64 -6.33
N LYS A 125 4.17 -37.68 -5.63
CA LYS A 125 4.93 -37.91 -4.39
C LYS A 125 4.13 -37.53 -3.13
N GLY A 126 2.83 -37.29 -3.24
CA GLY A 126 1.97 -36.94 -2.09
C GLY A 126 2.09 -35.51 -1.60
N THR A 127 2.87 -34.62 -2.26
CA THR A 127 2.95 -33.22 -1.84
C THR A 127 1.66 -32.48 -2.15
N ASP A 128 1.05 -31.84 -1.16
CA ASP A 128 -0.11 -30.98 -1.33
C ASP A 128 0.34 -29.56 -1.74
N TRP A 129 0.49 -29.36 -3.06
CA TRP A 129 0.94 -28.09 -3.62
C TRP A 129 -0.01 -26.93 -3.33
N LEU A 130 -1.31 -27.22 -3.19
CA LEU A 130 -2.30 -26.19 -2.90
C LEU A 130 -2.11 -25.64 -1.49
N SER A 131 -1.98 -26.50 -0.48
CA SER A 131 -1.69 -26.09 0.90
C SER A 131 -0.35 -25.37 1.03
N VAL A 132 0.68 -25.81 0.29
CA VAL A 132 1.99 -25.14 0.26
C VAL A 132 1.87 -23.73 -0.33
N MET A 133 1.15 -23.57 -1.45
CA MET A 133 0.93 -22.28 -2.09
C MET A 133 0.10 -21.35 -1.18
N LYS A 134 -0.98 -21.87 -0.59
CA LYS A 134 -1.81 -21.12 0.38
C LYS A 134 -0.94 -20.62 1.53
N ALA A 135 -0.07 -21.46 2.09
CA ALA A 135 0.86 -21.07 3.13
C ALA A 135 1.83 -19.96 2.71
N ILE A 136 2.40 -20.03 1.49
CA ILE A 136 3.28 -18.96 0.97
C ILE A 136 2.53 -17.63 0.87
N VAL A 137 1.30 -17.63 0.36
CA VAL A 137 0.49 -16.40 0.24
C VAL A 137 0.10 -15.86 1.60
N LEU A 138 -0.29 -16.73 2.54
CA LEU A 138 -0.61 -16.32 3.92
C LEU A 138 0.62 -15.78 4.66
N TYR A 139 1.80 -16.32 4.38
CA TYR A 139 3.06 -15.76 4.88
C TYR A 139 3.28 -14.34 4.35
N ARG A 140 3.10 -14.10 3.04
CA ARG A 140 3.18 -12.75 2.46
C ARG A 140 2.14 -11.80 3.08
N PHE A 141 0.96 -12.30 3.38
CA PHE A 141 -0.12 -11.54 4.00
C PHE A 141 0.16 -11.15 5.46
N THR A 142 0.78 -12.03 6.25
CA THR A 142 0.94 -11.86 7.72
C THR A 142 2.31 -11.32 8.13
N ASP A 143 3.39 -11.93 7.64
CA ASP A 143 4.78 -11.66 8.06
C ASP A 143 5.76 -11.82 6.89
N PRO A 144 5.70 -10.99 5.85
CA PRO A 144 6.41 -11.18 4.60
C PRO A 144 7.94 -11.17 4.77
N GLY A 145 8.60 -12.16 4.18
CA GLY A 145 10.04 -12.30 4.18
C GLY A 145 10.51 -13.32 3.13
N SER A 146 11.73 -13.86 3.27
CA SER A 146 12.24 -14.90 2.39
C SER A 146 11.64 -16.28 2.73
N GLU A 147 11.65 -17.20 1.77
CA GLU A 147 11.22 -18.60 1.97
C GLU A 147 12.08 -19.32 3.03
N LEU A 148 13.32 -18.90 3.17
CA LEU A 148 14.19 -19.39 4.25
C LEU A 148 13.63 -18.97 5.62
N GLN A 149 13.26 -17.71 5.80
CA GLN A 149 12.68 -17.20 7.04
C GLN A 149 11.29 -17.81 7.29
N MET A 150 10.50 -17.99 6.24
CA MET A 150 9.23 -18.72 6.32
C MET A 150 9.42 -20.10 6.92
N HIS A 151 10.35 -20.88 6.38
CA HIS A 151 10.63 -22.24 6.82
C HIS A 151 11.22 -22.28 8.23
N SER A 152 12.24 -21.45 8.52
CA SER A 152 13.00 -21.52 9.79
C SER A 152 12.26 -20.90 10.97
N ASN A 153 11.31 -20.00 10.74
CA ASN A 153 10.67 -19.23 11.80
C ASN A 153 9.15 -19.25 11.71
N TRP A 154 8.57 -18.76 10.60
CA TRP A 154 7.12 -18.52 10.52
C TRP A 154 6.30 -19.81 10.63
N MET A 155 6.68 -20.88 9.93
CA MET A 155 5.97 -22.16 9.97
C MET A 155 5.93 -22.75 11.37
N ALA A 156 7.04 -22.72 12.11
CA ALA A 156 7.12 -23.26 13.46
C ALA A 156 6.32 -22.43 14.50
N ASN A 157 6.15 -21.12 14.24
CA ASN A 157 5.53 -20.19 15.19
C ASN A 157 4.09 -19.80 14.79
N THR A 158 3.48 -20.49 13.83
CA THR A 158 2.09 -20.24 13.41
C THR A 158 1.26 -21.52 13.45
N ALA A 159 -0.05 -21.36 13.57
CA ALA A 159 -1.02 -22.46 13.51
C ALA A 159 -1.45 -22.76 12.06
N ILE A 160 -0.51 -22.68 11.10
CA ILE A 160 -0.81 -22.88 9.67
C ILE A 160 -1.24 -24.33 9.38
N GLU A 161 -0.71 -25.29 10.12
CA GLU A 161 -1.08 -26.70 9.99
C GLU A 161 -2.55 -26.93 10.36
N GLU A 162 -2.98 -26.37 11.47
CA GLU A 162 -4.36 -26.48 11.94
C GLU A 162 -5.36 -25.78 11.00
N LEU A 163 -4.92 -24.71 10.31
CA LEU A 163 -5.76 -23.88 9.45
C LEU A 163 -5.78 -24.33 7.97
N SER A 164 -4.70 -24.96 7.51
CA SER A 164 -4.54 -25.33 6.09
C SER A 164 -4.19 -26.80 5.87
N GLY A 165 -4.15 -27.60 6.96
CA GLY A 165 -3.82 -29.01 6.93
C GLY A 165 -2.31 -29.30 6.98
N PRO A 166 -1.92 -30.56 7.24
CA PRO A 166 -0.52 -30.97 7.46
C PRO A 166 0.37 -30.75 6.23
N GLY A 167 -0.20 -30.67 5.03
CA GLY A 167 0.53 -30.33 3.80
C GLY A 167 1.12 -28.93 3.77
N ALA A 168 0.66 -28.02 4.63
CA ALA A 168 1.18 -26.67 4.76
C ALA A 168 2.56 -26.61 5.43
N LEU A 169 2.88 -27.56 6.30
CA LEU A 169 4.22 -27.74 6.90
C LEU A 169 5.10 -28.55 5.94
N THR A 170 6.11 -27.90 5.40
CA THR A 170 6.93 -28.51 4.35
C THR A 170 8.38 -28.08 4.42
N GLY A 171 9.28 -28.85 3.80
CA GLY A 171 10.69 -28.55 3.74
C GLY A 171 10.99 -27.34 2.82
N ARG A 172 12.12 -26.68 3.07
CA ARG A 172 12.57 -25.50 2.31
C ARG A 172 12.58 -25.72 0.79
N SER A 173 13.09 -26.87 0.34
CA SER A 173 13.14 -27.20 -1.10
C SER A 173 11.74 -27.24 -1.72
N THR A 174 10.72 -27.68 -0.97
CA THR A 174 9.35 -27.74 -1.45
C THR A 174 8.75 -26.36 -1.66
N LEU A 175 9.10 -25.38 -0.81
CA LEU A 175 8.70 -23.99 -0.99
C LEU A 175 9.22 -23.42 -2.33
N TYR A 176 10.52 -23.58 -2.60
CA TYR A 176 11.09 -23.14 -3.89
C TYR A 176 10.47 -23.91 -5.09
N ASN A 177 10.28 -25.22 -4.94
CA ASN A 177 9.62 -26.01 -5.97
C ASN A 177 8.15 -25.62 -6.20
N CYS A 178 7.48 -25.08 -5.18
CA CYS A 178 6.14 -24.52 -5.33
C CYS A 178 6.18 -23.24 -6.19
N LEU A 179 7.11 -22.32 -5.93
CA LEU A 179 7.28 -21.11 -6.74
C LEU A 179 7.52 -21.45 -8.22
N ASP A 180 8.27 -22.51 -8.52
CA ASP A 180 8.49 -22.96 -9.91
C ASP A 180 7.20 -23.48 -10.58
N ARG A 181 6.10 -23.64 -9.83
CA ARG A 181 4.83 -24.24 -10.31
C ARG A 181 3.64 -23.29 -10.36
N VAL A 182 3.66 -22.21 -9.59
CA VAL A 182 2.46 -21.37 -9.38
C VAL A 182 2.13 -20.45 -10.56
N MET A 183 3.06 -20.22 -11.49
CA MET A 183 2.86 -19.30 -12.60
C MET A 183 2.36 -19.96 -13.88
N TRP A 184 2.83 -21.17 -14.17
CA TRP A 184 2.68 -21.77 -15.49
C TRP A 184 2.18 -23.20 -15.43
N PRO A 185 1.29 -23.61 -16.36
CA PRO A 185 0.96 -25.00 -16.58
C PRO A 185 2.21 -25.85 -16.87
N LEU A 186 2.17 -27.13 -16.54
CA LEU A 186 3.31 -28.02 -16.71
C LEU A 186 3.84 -28.02 -18.16
N ALA A 187 2.94 -27.96 -19.15
CA ALA A 187 3.29 -27.92 -20.57
C ALA A 187 4.03 -26.64 -21.00
N GLU A 188 3.84 -25.55 -20.27
CA GLU A 188 4.44 -24.25 -20.61
C GLU A 188 5.79 -23.99 -19.91
N ARG A 189 6.05 -24.65 -18.78
CA ARG A 189 7.26 -24.40 -17.95
C ARG A 189 8.59 -24.60 -18.66
N TRP A 190 8.62 -25.56 -19.60
CA TRP A 190 9.83 -25.96 -20.32
C TRP A 190 10.06 -25.16 -21.62
N LYS A 191 9.09 -24.33 -22.02
CA LYS A 191 9.21 -23.48 -23.19
C LYS A 191 10.06 -22.24 -22.88
N PRO A 192 10.76 -21.68 -23.87
CA PRO A 192 11.37 -20.37 -23.75
C PRO A 192 10.34 -19.35 -23.29
N ARG A 193 10.74 -18.38 -22.47
CA ARG A 193 9.84 -17.41 -21.82
C ARG A 193 8.92 -16.68 -22.82
N GLY A 194 9.47 -16.24 -23.96
CA GLY A 194 8.72 -15.52 -25.01
C GLY A 194 7.68 -16.37 -25.75
N GLU A 195 7.74 -17.70 -25.62
CA GLU A 195 6.84 -18.66 -26.30
C GLU A 195 5.74 -19.19 -25.37
N ARG A 196 5.82 -18.89 -24.07
CA ARG A 196 4.86 -19.36 -23.06
C ARG A 196 3.51 -18.67 -23.23
N LYS A 197 2.44 -19.46 -23.09
CA LYS A 197 1.04 -19.01 -23.17
C LYS A 197 0.28 -19.48 -21.94
N ASP A 198 -0.89 -18.87 -21.72
CA ASP A 198 -1.89 -19.33 -20.73
C ASP A 198 -1.35 -19.40 -19.29
N SER A 199 -0.72 -18.32 -18.82
CA SER A 199 -0.31 -18.24 -17.42
C SER A 199 -1.50 -18.35 -16.46
N PHE A 200 -1.32 -19.01 -15.33
CA PHE A 200 -2.35 -19.08 -14.28
C PHE A 200 -2.73 -17.70 -13.74
N LYS A 201 -1.83 -16.75 -13.82
CA LYS A 201 -2.04 -15.35 -13.44
C LYS A 201 -3.23 -14.74 -14.16
N ASP A 202 -3.29 -14.89 -15.49
CA ASP A 202 -4.35 -14.27 -16.29
C ASP A 202 -5.72 -14.87 -15.93
N GLY A 203 -5.81 -16.19 -15.81
CA GLY A 203 -7.03 -16.87 -15.38
C GLY A 203 -7.47 -16.47 -13.97
N LEU A 204 -6.51 -16.24 -13.05
CA LEU A 204 -6.79 -15.81 -11.69
C LEU A 204 -7.43 -14.42 -11.67
N PHE A 205 -6.91 -13.47 -12.44
CA PHE A 205 -7.46 -12.11 -12.46
C PHE A 205 -8.88 -12.07 -13.06
N PHE A 206 -9.18 -12.87 -14.07
CA PHE A 206 -10.56 -13.03 -14.57
C PHE A 206 -11.48 -13.56 -13.48
N PHE A 207 -11.07 -14.64 -12.84
CA PHE A 207 -11.85 -15.26 -11.77
C PHE A 207 -12.10 -14.27 -10.62
N LEU A 208 -11.09 -13.55 -10.18
CA LEU A 208 -11.20 -12.59 -9.09
C LEU A 208 -12.05 -11.38 -9.48
N ARG A 209 -11.92 -10.88 -10.71
CA ARG A 209 -12.78 -9.79 -11.23
C ARG A 209 -14.26 -10.14 -11.05
N ASP A 210 -14.65 -11.32 -11.53
CA ASP A 210 -16.04 -11.76 -11.45
C ASP A 210 -16.47 -12.01 -10.00
N ARG A 211 -15.53 -12.48 -9.16
CA ARG A 211 -15.77 -12.67 -7.74
C ARG A 211 -15.99 -11.34 -6.99
N TRP A 212 -15.16 -10.34 -7.24
CA TRP A 212 -15.32 -9.01 -6.65
C TRP A 212 -16.53 -8.27 -7.18
N ALA A 213 -16.89 -8.44 -8.45
CA ALA A 213 -18.14 -7.93 -9.00
C ALA A 213 -19.35 -8.50 -8.23
N GLY A 214 -19.38 -9.81 -7.97
CA GLY A 214 -20.44 -10.45 -7.20
C GLY A 214 -20.45 -10.08 -5.71
N LEU A 215 -19.30 -9.91 -5.08
CA LEU A 215 -19.20 -9.64 -3.64
C LEU A 215 -19.38 -8.16 -3.27
N PHE A 216 -18.92 -7.24 -4.13
CA PHE A 216 -18.80 -5.81 -3.81
C PHE A 216 -19.39 -4.91 -4.89
N GLY A 217 -19.97 -5.45 -5.97
CA GLY A 217 -20.47 -4.66 -7.09
C GLY A 217 -19.37 -3.89 -7.84
N SER A 218 -18.11 -4.37 -7.78
CA SER A 218 -16.98 -3.70 -8.44
C SER A 218 -17.14 -3.71 -9.95
N THR A 219 -16.90 -2.56 -10.58
CA THR A 219 -17.00 -2.37 -12.03
C THR A 219 -15.64 -2.07 -12.65
N CYS A 220 -15.56 -2.21 -13.97
CA CYS A 220 -14.37 -1.88 -14.75
C CYS A 220 -14.57 -0.65 -15.65
N ASP A 221 -15.52 0.23 -15.32
CA ASP A 221 -15.81 1.44 -16.11
C ASP A 221 -14.67 2.44 -16.11
N VAL A 222 -13.87 2.41 -15.06
CA VAL A 222 -12.65 3.20 -14.89
C VAL A 222 -11.50 2.22 -14.61
N ILE A 223 -10.35 2.48 -15.19
CA ILE A 223 -9.14 1.67 -14.99
C ILE A 223 -8.01 2.57 -14.53
N LEU A 224 -7.40 2.22 -13.41
CA LEU A 224 -6.19 2.86 -12.91
C LEU A 224 -4.97 2.16 -13.48
N PHE A 225 -4.04 2.91 -14.04
CA PHE A 225 -2.77 2.40 -14.54
C PHE A 225 -1.61 3.21 -14.02
N ASP A 226 -0.60 2.52 -13.50
CA ASP A 226 0.68 3.13 -13.12
C ASP A 226 1.80 2.08 -13.09
N LEU A 227 3.04 2.57 -13.01
CA LEU A 227 4.27 1.80 -13.02
C LEU A 227 5.02 1.98 -11.71
N THR A 228 5.61 0.90 -11.24
CA THR A 228 6.54 0.95 -10.12
C THR A 228 7.78 0.10 -10.38
N SER A 229 8.79 0.17 -9.51
CA SER A 229 9.95 -0.72 -9.55
C SER A 229 10.15 -1.40 -8.21
N THR A 230 10.76 -2.58 -8.23
CA THR A 230 11.30 -3.25 -7.04
C THR A 230 12.74 -3.65 -7.30
N TYR A 231 13.54 -3.78 -6.26
CA TYR A 231 14.98 -3.94 -6.34
C TYR A 231 15.48 -5.24 -5.71
N PHE A 232 16.72 -5.59 -6.03
CA PHE A 232 17.45 -6.75 -5.51
C PHE A 232 18.60 -6.26 -4.65
N GLU A 233 18.75 -6.79 -3.45
CA GLU A 233 19.91 -6.56 -2.58
C GLU A 233 20.92 -7.68 -2.80
N VAL A 234 21.53 -7.69 -4.00
CA VAL A 234 22.57 -8.65 -4.39
C VAL A 234 23.75 -7.90 -4.97
N ASP A 235 24.92 -8.51 -4.89
CA ASP A 235 26.11 -8.01 -5.57
C ASP A 235 25.90 -8.03 -7.10
N GLY A 236 25.95 -6.85 -7.73
CA GLY A 236 25.65 -6.66 -9.15
C GLY A 236 26.53 -7.46 -10.12
N THR A 237 27.66 -8.01 -9.63
CA THR A 237 28.54 -8.90 -10.41
C THR A 237 27.90 -10.25 -10.74
N LYS A 238 26.81 -10.63 -10.06
CA LYS A 238 26.11 -11.91 -10.21
C LYS A 238 24.83 -11.85 -11.06
N ALA A 239 24.52 -10.73 -11.67
CA ALA A 239 23.36 -10.59 -12.56
C ALA A 239 23.61 -11.24 -13.94
N LEU A 240 24.03 -12.49 -13.95
CA LEU A 240 24.30 -13.27 -15.14
C LEU A 240 22.97 -13.82 -15.69
N ASP A 241 22.73 -13.60 -16.97
CA ASP A 241 21.65 -14.21 -17.80
C ASP A 241 20.17 -13.94 -17.40
N SER A 242 19.86 -12.84 -16.74
CA SER A 242 18.47 -12.44 -16.49
C SER A 242 17.98 -11.46 -17.56
N ASP A 243 16.80 -11.71 -18.14
CA ASP A 243 16.14 -10.76 -19.04
C ASP A 243 15.47 -9.62 -18.27
N LEU A 244 15.15 -9.83 -17.00
CA LEU A 244 14.42 -8.89 -16.16
C LEU A 244 15.30 -7.94 -15.36
N GLN A 245 16.38 -8.46 -14.78
CA GLN A 245 17.23 -7.69 -13.87
C GLN A 245 18.10 -6.70 -14.65
N ARG A 246 17.81 -5.42 -14.52
CA ARG A 246 18.56 -4.33 -15.17
C ARG A 246 18.70 -3.15 -14.21
N TYR A 247 19.79 -2.39 -14.35
CA TYR A 247 19.87 -1.06 -13.74
C TYR A 247 18.95 -0.11 -14.49
N GLY A 248 18.26 0.77 -13.75
CA GLY A 248 17.33 1.72 -14.34
C GLY A 248 16.94 2.83 -13.36
N TYR A 249 15.93 3.61 -13.72
CA TYR A 249 15.40 4.64 -12.85
C TYR A 249 14.69 4.02 -11.65
N SER A 250 15.30 4.11 -10.47
CA SER A 250 14.73 3.56 -9.25
C SER A 250 13.78 4.54 -8.59
N ARG A 251 12.49 4.17 -8.51
CA ARG A 251 11.48 4.93 -7.74
C ARG A 251 11.70 4.82 -6.23
N ASP A 252 12.46 3.82 -5.80
CA ASP A 252 12.83 3.59 -4.40
C ASP A 252 14.15 4.27 -4.00
N LYS A 253 14.76 5.04 -4.92
CA LYS A 253 16.05 5.74 -4.75
C LYS A 253 17.23 4.79 -4.50
N ARG A 254 17.13 3.57 -4.96
CA ARG A 254 18.14 2.52 -4.93
C ARG A 254 18.74 2.34 -6.35
N GLY A 255 19.32 3.41 -6.89
CA GLY A 255 20.03 3.36 -8.18
C GLY A 255 21.29 2.51 -8.16
N ASP A 256 21.74 2.12 -6.99
CA ASP A 256 22.83 1.19 -6.71
C ASP A 256 22.44 -0.28 -6.93
N CYS A 257 21.14 -0.59 -7.03
CA CYS A 257 20.63 -1.95 -7.12
C CYS A 257 20.05 -2.25 -8.50
N LEU A 258 20.17 -3.52 -8.93
CA LEU A 258 19.35 -4.06 -10.01
C LEU A 258 17.88 -4.00 -9.63
N GLN A 259 17.01 -3.87 -10.62
CA GLN A 259 15.57 -3.75 -10.41
C GLN A 259 14.78 -4.43 -11.52
N VAL A 260 13.47 -4.57 -11.28
CA VAL A 260 12.44 -4.84 -12.29
C VAL A 260 11.38 -3.77 -12.22
N VAL A 261 10.72 -3.52 -13.34
CA VAL A 261 9.56 -2.60 -13.42
C VAL A 261 8.28 -3.42 -13.42
N ILE A 262 7.27 -2.94 -12.72
CA ILE A 262 5.95 -3.58 -12.62
C ILE A 262 4.91 -2.57 -13.06
N ALA A 263 4.16 -2.94 -14.11
CA ALA A 263 2.93 -2.26 -14.50
C ALA A 263 1.75 -2.86 -13.72
N LEU A 264 0.87 -2.01 -13.19
CA LEU A 264 -0.30 -2.44 -12.42
C LEU A 264 -1.56 -1.79 -12.97
N VAL A 265 -2.63 -2.58 -13.01
CA VAL A 265 -3.97 -2.15 -13.38
C VAL A 265 -4.94 -2.51 -12.28
N LEU A 266 -5.70 -1.52 -11.84
CA LEU A 266 -6.71 -1.67 -10.78
C LEU A 266 -8.08 -1.18 -11.24
N THR A 267 -9.13 -1.71 -10.59
CA THR A 267 -10.47 -1.10 -10.60
C THR A 267 -10.51 0.20 -9.79
N PRO A 268 -11.58 1.00 -9.89
CA PRO A 268 -11.78 2.17 -9.04
C PRO A 268 -11.76 1.87 -7.53
N ASP A 269 -12.15 0.67 -7.17
CA ASP A 269 -12.17 0.19 -5.77
C ASP A 269 -10.82 -0.29 -5.28
N GLY A 270 -9.81 -0.33 -6.14
CA GLY A 270 -8.45 -0.77 -5.84
C GLY A 270 -8.20 -2.26 -6.04
N PHE A 271 -9.13 -3.02 -6.65
CA PHE A 271 -8.92 -4.43 -6.93
C PHE A 271 -7.99 -4.64 -8.13
N PRO A 272 -6.99 -5.54 -8.03
CA PRO A 272 -6.07 -5.81 -9.13
C PRO A 272 -6.77 -6.52 -10.30
N LEU A 273 -6.67 -5.93 -11.49
CA LEU A 273 -7.18 -6.53 -12.74
C LEU A 273 -6.09 -7.22 -13.55
N ALA A 274 -4.89 -6.65 -13.54
CA ALA A 274 -3.73 -7.20 -14.22
C ALA A 274 -2.45 -6.57 -13.71
N TYR A 275 -1.32 -7.26 -13.91
CA TYR A 275 0.01 -6.68 -13.79
C TYR A 275 0.96 -7.34 -14.79
N GLU A 276 2.06 -6.65 -15.11
CA GLU A 276 3.14 -7.17 -15.94
C GLU A 276 4.50 -6.84 -15.32
N VAL A 277 5.42 -7.80 -15.40
CA VAL A 277 6.81 -7.62 -14.96
C VAL A 277 7.67 -7.37 -16.20
N MET A 278 8.44 -6.30 -16.15
CA MET A 278 9.26 -5.81 -17.26
C MET A 278 10.71 -5.62 -16.82
N PRO A 279 11.67 -5.59 -17.77
CA PRO A 279 13.07 -5.30 -17.47
C PRO A 279 13.24 -4.00 -16.68
N GLY A 280 14.21 -3.98 -15.76
CA GLY A 280 14.41 -2.85 -14.84
C GLY A 280 14.78 -1.52 -15.50
N ASN A 281 15.28 -1.55 -16.73
CA ASN A 281 15.58 -0.36 -17.56
C ASN A 281 14.41 0.10 -18.45
N THR A 282 13.23 -0.51 -18.27
CA THR A 282 12.04 -0.17 -19.03
C THR A 282 11.66 1.30 -18.87
N ASN A 283 11.42 1.98 -20.00
CA ASN A 283 11.01 3.39 -20.03
C ASN A 283 9.49 3.49 -19.92
N ASP A 284 9.01 4.26 -18.96
CA ASP A 284 7.57 4.47 -18.70
C ASP A 284 6.79 4.95 -19.93
N ARG A 285 7.46 5.72 -20.78
CA ARG A 285 6.82 6.39 -21.92
C ARG A 285 6.56 5.47 -23.12
N GLU A 286 7.31 4.39 -23.26
CA GLU A 286 7.26 3.52 -24.45
C GLU A 286 6.41 2.26 -24.23
N THR A 287 6.15 1.90 -22.99
CA THR A 287 5.51 0.63 -22.63
C THR A 287 3.99 0.68 -22.55
N GLN A 288 3.42 1.86 -22.44
CA GLN A 288 2.00 2.06 -22.15
C GLN A 288 1.09 1.50 -23.25
N MET A 289 1.25 1.92 -24.50
CA MET A 289 0.39 1.43 -25.60
C MET A 289 0.53 -0.08 -25.83
N PRO A 290 1.74 -0.63 -25.96
CA PRO A 290 1.90 -2.07 -26.08
C PRO A 290 1.28 -2.86 -24.91
N PHE A 291 1.30 -2.31 -23.70
CA PHE A 291 0.66 -2.93 -22.55
C PHE A 291 -0.87 -2.89 -22.64
N ILE A 292 -1.46 -1.75 -22.99
CA ILE A 292 -2.91 -1.60 -23.21
C ILE A 292 -3.38 -2.56 -24.31
N GLU A 293 -2.69 -2.63 -25.44
CA GLU A 293 -3.00 -3.53 -26.56
C GLU A 293 -2.94 -5.01 -26.15
N ARG A 294 -1.93 -5.40 -25.33
CA ARG A 294 -1.85 -6.77 -24.78
C ARG A 294 -3.00 -7.08 -23.82
N LEU A 295 -3.37 -6.11 -22.99
CA LEU A 295 -4.53 -6.26 -22.11
C LEU A 295 -5.81 -6.47 -22.90
N GLU A 296 -6.07 -5.66 -23.91
CA GLU A 296 -7.26 -5.79 -24.73
C GLU A 296 -7.30 -7.09 -25.53
N LYS A 297 -6.16 -7.54 -26.04
CA LYS A 297 -6.06 -8.83 -26.72
C LYS A 297 -6.43 -10.00 -25.78
N LYS A 298 -6.10 -9.86 -24.48
CA LYS A 298 -6.38 -10.88 -23.47
C LYS A 298 -7.80 -10.78 -22.88
N TYR A 299 -8.22 -9.55 -22.59
CA TYR A 299 -9.41 -9.30 -21.78
C TYR A 299 -10.60 -8.75 -22.57
N GLY A 300 -10.43 -8.58 -23.89
CA GLY A 300 -11.41 -7.95 -24.76
C GLY A 300 -11.37 -6.42 -24.62
N LYS A 301 -12.13 -5.72 -25.48
CA LYS A 301 -12.18 -4.25 -25.46
C LYS A 301 -12.81 -3.79 -24.14
N ILE A 302 -11.99 -3.35 -23.22
CA ILE A 302 -12.44 -2.76 -21.98
C ILE A 302 -12.79 -1.30 -22.30
N GLY A 303 -14.07 -1.02 -22.53
CA GLY A 303 -14.59 0.33 -22.89
C GLY A 303 -14.45 1.38 -21.78
N SER A 304 -13.36 1.35 -21.06
CA SER A 304 -13.14 2.03 -19.79
C SER A 304 -12.43 3.35 -19.96
N LEU A 305 -12.61 4.21 -18.96
CA LEU A 305 -11.85 5.44 -18.80
C LEU A 305 -10.49 5.12 -18.16
N TRP A 306 -9.39 5.37 -18.86
CA TRP A 306 -8.04 5.18 -18.34
C TRP A 306 -7.60 6.36 -17.49
N LEU A 307 -7.30 6.10 -16.23
CA LEU A 307 -6.69 7.07 -15.30
C LEU A 307 -5.19 6.81 -15.20
N MET A 308 -4.39 7.86 -15.42
CA MET A 308 -2.94 7.77 -15.42
C MET A 308 -2.29 8.98 -14.77
N ASP A 309 -1.15 8.78 -14.09
CA ASP A 309 -0.41 9.89 -13.50
C ASP A 309 0.29 10.75 -14.56
N ARG A 310 0.63 11.96 -14.15
CA ARG A 310 1.22 13.03 -14.97
C ARG A 310 2.51 12.63 -15.71
N GLY A 311 3.27 11.69 -15.19
CA GLY A 311 4.56 11.29 -15.76
C GLY A 311 4.48 10.20 -16.83
N VAL A 312 3.33 9.55 -16.96
CA VAL A 312 3.17 8.31 -17.74
C VAL A 312 2.87 8.59 -19.23
N PRO A 313 1.82 9.35 -19.63
CA PRO A 313 1.49 9.49 -21.05
C PRO A 313 2.32 10.58 -21.73
N THR A 314 2.75 10.28 -22.96
CA THR A 314 3.30 11.27 -23.90
C THR A 314 2.20 11.79 -24.82
N GLU A 315 2.42 12.91 -25.51
CA GLU A 315 1.47 13.42 -26.54
C GLU A 315 1.19 12.35 -27.60
N ARG A 316 2.23 11.65 -28.06
CA ARG A 316 2.10 10.54 -29.03
C ARG A 316 1.24 9.40 -28.47
N THR A 317 1.37 9.10 -27.19
CA THR A 317 0.55 8.06 -26.53
C THR A 317 -0.92 8.48 -26.48
N LEU A 318 -1.20 9.74 -26.08
CA LEU A 318 -2.56 10.27 -26.02
C LEU A 318 -3.21 10.37 -27.42
N GLU A 319 -2.43 10.68 -28.45
CA GLU A 319 -2.88 10.68 -29.84
C GLU A 319 -3.29 9.27 -30.28
N LYS A 320 -2.43 8.27 -30.08
CA LYS A 320 -2.76 6.87 -30.36
C LYS A 320 -3.99 6.38 -29.60
N MET A 321 -4.12 6.77 -28.33
CA MET A 321 -5.30 6.44 -27.53
C MET A 321 -6.58 7.00 -28.15
N ARG A 322 -6.56 8.25 -28.67
CA ARG A 322 -7.71 8.84 -29.37
C ARG A 322 -8.02 8.11 -30.68
N GLU A 323 -7.01 7.85 -31.50
CA GLU A 323 -7.13 7.11 -32.76
C GLU A 323 -7.73 5.72 -32.55
N SER A 324 -7.37 5.07 -31.45
CA SER A 324 -7.89 3.74 -31.06
C SER A 324 -9.23 3.81 -30.31
N GLY A 325 -9.79 5.00 -30.07
CA GLY A 325 -11.07 5.20 -29.40
C GLY A 325 -11.03 5.04 -27.89
N TYR A 326 -9.84 5.11 -27.25
CA TYR A 326 -9.72 5.05 -25.79
C TYR A 326 -10.06 6.39 -25.15
N ARG A 327 -10.76 6.32 -24.02
CA ARG A 327 -11.04 7.46 -23.14
C ARG A 327 -9.97 7.54 -22.05
N TYR A 328 -9.51 8.75 -21.76
CA TYR A 328 -8.50 8.96 -20.72
C TYR A 328 -8.77 10.18 -19.85
N LEU A 329 -8.27 10.14 -18.63
CA LEU A 329 -8.15 11.27 -17.71
C LEU A 329 -6.76 11.20 -17.07
N VAL A 330 -5.92 12.20 -17.34
CA VAL A 330 -4.51 12.20 -16.99
C VAL A 330 -4.09 13.48 -16.30
N GLY A 331 -3.07 13.41 -15.45
CA GLY A 331 -2.40 14.61 -14.97
C GLY A 331 -1.61 15.28 -16.08
N ALA A 332 -1.80 16.59 -16.28
CA ALA A 332 -1.11 17.35 -17.32
C ALA A 332 0.05 18.20 -16.74
N PRO A 333 1.17 18.35 -17.48
CA PRO A 333 2.23 19.26 -17.12
C PRO A 333 1.75 20.71 -17.07
N ARG A 334 2.23 21.50 -16.12
CA ARG A 334 1.89 22.93 -16.00
C ARG A 334 2.29 23.76 -17.22
N GLY A 335 3.19 23.27 -18.07
CA GLY A 335 3.55 23.91 -19.32
C GLY A 335 2.36 24.18 -20.25
N HIS A 336 1.33 23.31 -20.19
CA HIS A 336 0.08 23.50 -20.94
C HIS A 336 -0.72 24.73 -20.51
N LEU A 337 -0.53 25.23 -19.28
CA LEU A 337 -1.18 26.47 -18.81
C LEU A 337 -0.83 27.68 -19.68
N ARG A 338 0.35 27.71 -20.33
CA ARG A 338 0.72 28.77 -21.26
C ARG A 338 -0.14 28.77 -22.54
N VAL A 339 -0.63 27.60 -22.95
CA VAL A 339 -1.43 27.44 -24.15
C VAL A 339 -2.93 27.66 -23.89
N ILE A 340 -3.37 27.27 -22.69
CA ILE A 340 -4.80 27.28 -22.33
C ILE A 340 -5.16 28.39 -21.34
N GLY A 341 -4.20 29.23 -20.93
CA GLY A 341 -4.36 30.25 -19.89
C GLY A 341 -5.52 31.19 -20.17
N ASP A 342 -5.54 31.81 -21.38
CA ASP A 342 -6.57 32.73 -21.79
C ASP A 342 -7.99 32.13 -21.75
N LYS A 343 -8.12 30.84 -22.06
CA LYS A 343 -9.40 30.11 -21.98
C LYS A 343 -9.79 29.81 -20.54
N LEU A 344 -8.82 29.43 -19.70
CA LEU A 344 -9.05 29.19 -18.28
C LEU A 344 -9.34 30.47 -17.49
N ASP A 345 -8.75 31.60 -17.91
CA ASP A 345 -9.00 32.90 -17.27
C ASP A 345 -10.44 33.37 -17.48
N LYS A 346 -11.04 33.04 -18.62
CA LYS A 346 -12.45 33.30 -18.92
C LYS A 346 -13.43 32.34 -18.21
N ALA A 347 -12.93 31.18 -17.74
CA ALA A 347 -13.76 30.19 -17.06
C ALA A 347 -13.94 30.55 -15.58
N GLU A 348 -15.11 30.28 -15.03
CA GLU A 348 -15.41 30.51 -13.62
C GLU A 348 -14.97 29.36 -12.73
N TRP A 349 -14.58 29.69 -11.47
CA TRP A 349 -14.29 28.69 -10.46
C TRP A 349 -15.57 28.07 -9.92
N GLN A 350 -15.69 26.75 -10.02
CA GLN A 350 -16.77 25.97 -9.47
C GLN A 350 -16.26 25.21 -8.24
N THR A 351 -16.93 25.40 -7.10
CA THR A 351 -16.61 24.62 -5.89
C THR A 351 -17.21 23.22 -6.00
N VAL A 352 -16.35 22.21 -6.00
CA VAL A 352 -16.76 20.79 -6.12
C VAL A 352 -16.84 20.09 -4.77
N GLN A 353 -16.08 20.59 -3.80
CA GLN A 353 -16.05 20.14 -2.42
C GLN A 353 -15.46 21.27 -1.55
N ASP A 354 -15.68 21.22 -0.24
CA ASP A 354 -15.05 22.17 0.69
C ASP A 354 -13.54 22.21 0.50
N GLY A 355 -12.99 23.41 0.26
CA GLY A 355 -11.58 23.65 -0.01
C GLY A 355 -11.07 23.15 -1.39
N ILE A 356 -11.96 22.72 -2.30
CA ILE A 356 -11.61 22.31 -3.67
C ILE A 356 -12.45 23.08 -4.68
N ALA A 357 -11.79 23.80 -5.57
CA ALA A 357 -12.40 24.49 -6.70
C ALA A 357 -11.74 24.08 -8.02
N VAL A 358 -12.52 24.07 -9.10
CA VAL A 358 -12.09 23.70 -10.44
C VAL A 358 -12.51 24.72 -11.47
N LYS A 359 -11.70 24.88 -12.53
CA LYS A 359 -12.06 25.56 -13.77
C LYS A 359 -11.92 24.58 -14.91
N VAL A 360 -12.81 24.65 -15.89
CA VAL A 360 -12.79 23.76 -17.06
C VAL A 360 -12.67 24.60 -18.32
N ALA A 361 -11.78 24.19 -19.20
CA ALA A 361 -11.64 24.80 -20.54
C ALA A 361 -11.36 23.73 -21.59
N ARG A 362 -11.95 23.87 -22.75
CA ARG A 362 -11.65 23.03 -23.92
C ARG A 362 -10.70 23.76 -24.84
N ALA A 363 -9.63 23.09 -25.27
CA ALA A 363 -8.63 23.68 -26.12
C ALA A 363 -7.98 22.63 -27.04
N ASP A 364 -7.76 23.03 -28.31
CA ASP A 364 -6.94 22.24 -29.19
C ASP A 364 -5.48 22.31 -28.75
N VAL A 365 -4.78 21.21 -28.89
CA VAL A 365 -3.38 21.10 -28.49
C VAL A 365 -2.52 20.97 -29.74
N THR A 366 -1.57 21.87 -29.92
CA THR A 366 -0.58 21.78 -30.99
C THR A 366 0.51 20.80 -30.54
N THR A 367 0.68 19.71 -31.26
CA THR A 367 1.76 18.73 -31.11
C THR A 367 2.73 18.85 -32.26
N LYS A 368 3.97 18.40 -32.06
CA LYS A 368 4.93 18.24 -33.17
C LYS A 368 4.96 16.77 -33.56
N ASP A 369 4.80 16.49 -34.85
CA ASP A 369 4.98 15.15 -35.37
C ASP A 369 6.47 14.73 -35.36
N PRO A 370 6.81 13.46 -35.66
CA PRO A 370 8.20 13.00 -35.71
C PRO A 370 9.10 13.81 -36.66
N ASP A 371 8.50 14.45 -37.66
CA ASP A 371 9.20 15.28 -38.65
C ASP A 371 9.30 16.75 -38.22
N GLY A 372 8.84 17.08 -37.00
CA GLY A 372 8.90 18.43 -36.43
C GLY A 372 7.82 19.38 -36.89
N LYS A 373 6.86 18.96 -37.75
CA LYS A 373 5.72 19.78 -38.20
C LYS A 373 4.67 19.87 -37.09
N GLU A 374 4.11 21.07 -36.96
CA GLU A 374 3.04 21.32 -36.01
C GLU A 374 1.73 20.68 -36.51
N LYS A 375 1.15 19.83 -35.69
CA LYS A 375 -0.15 19.18 -35.89
C LYS A 375 -1.11 19.66 -34.80
N VAL A 376 -2.24 20.17 -35.18
CA VAL A 376 -3.32 20.53 -34.24
C VAL A 376 -4.14 19.29 -33.97
N VAL A 377 -4.23 18.92 -32.69
CA VAL A 377 -5.04 17.79 -32.21
C VAL A 377 -6.36 18.35 -31.68
N PRO A 378 -7.52 17.76 -32.06
CA PRO A 378 -8.84 18.25 -31.65
C PRO A 378 -8.97 18.35 -30.14
N GLY A 379 -9.77 19.33 -29.69
CA GLY A 379 -9.86 19.84 -28.36
C GLY A 379 -10.04 18.81 -27.25
N ASP A 380 -9.01 18.72 -26.41
CA ASP A 380 -9.14 18.07 -25.11
C ASP A 380 -9.75 19.03 -24.08
N THR A 381 -10.40 18.46 -23.10
CA THR A 381 -10.88 19.19 -21.94
C THR A 381 -9.79 19.24 -20.87
N PHE A 382 -9.47 20.43 -20.41
CA PHE A 382 -8.52 20.71 -19.34
C PHE A 382 -9.28 21.13 -18.08
N VAL A 383 -8.88 20.55 -16.93
CA VAL A 383 -9.46 20.86 -15.62
C VAL A 383 -8.35 21.40 -14.72
N LEU A 384 -8.38 22.70 -14.47
CA LEU A 384 -7.49 23.32 -13.49
C LEU A 384 -8.14 23.20 -12.11
N THR A 385 -7.50 22.47 -11.22
CA THR A 385 -7.98 22.25 -9.86
C THR A 385 -7.15 23.06 -8.87
N ARG A 386 -7.79 23.68 -7.89
CA ARG A 386 -7.16 24.34 -6.73
C ARG A 386 -7.62 23.70 -5.45
N SER A 387 -6.68 23.27 -4.61
CA SER A 387 -6.92 22.63 -3.32
C SER A 387 -6.28 23.41 -2.19
N THR A 388 -7.08 23.88 -1.24
CA THR A 388 -6.61 24.60 -0.04
C THR A 388 -5.67 23.73 0.81
N ALA A 389 -6.01 22.46 1.00
CA ALA A 389 -5.19 21.52 1.75
C ALA A 389 -3.81 21.31 1.10
N ARG A 390 -3.78 21.19 -0.24
CA ARG A 390 -2.52 21.05 -0.99
C ARG A 390 -1.70 22.35 -0.94
N SER A 391 -2.34 23.50 -1.06
CA SER A 391 -1.69 24.81 -0.92
C SER A 391 -0.99 24.96 0.43
N LEU A 392 -1.66 24.62 1.53
CA LEU A 392 -1.07 24.62 2.86
C LEU A 392 0.13 23.69 2.98
N LYS A 393 0.03 22.49 2.42
CA LYS A 393 1.13 21.52 2.40
C LYS A 393 2.32 22.04 1.60
N GLU A 394 2.09 22.56 0.40
CA GLU A 394 3.14 23.09 -0.47
C GLU A 394 3.81 24.33 0.16
N THR A 395 3.03 25.22 0.80
CA THR A 395 3.54 26.33 1.62
C THR A 395 4.45 25.83 2.76
N ALA A 396 4.01 24.85 3.52
CA ALA A 396 4.79 24.29 4.62
C ALA A 396 6.11 23.65 4.12
N MET A 397 6.04 22.92 3.02
CA MET A 397 7.24 22.35 2.37
C MET A 397 8.21 23.43 1.89
N ARG A 398 7.72 24.50 1.26
CA ARG A 398 8.53 25.64 0.83
C ARG A 398 9.21 26.32 2.02
N VAL A 399 8.46 26.62 3.08
CA VAL A 399 9.00 27.22 4.31
C VAL A 399 10.08 26.33 4.92
N LYS A 400 9.87 25.02 4.97
CA LYS A 400 10.88 24.06 5.45
C LYS A 400 12.16 24.13 4.61
N LYS A 401 12.03 24.19 3.28
CA LYS A 401 13.17 24.30 2.35
C LYS A 401 13.89 25.64 2.47
N LEU A 402 13.16 26.75 2.59
CA LEU A 402 13.73 28.07 2.86
C LEU A 402 14.49 28.11 4.18
N ARG A 403 13.96 27.52 5.26
CA ARG A 403 14.64 27.43 6.55
C ARG A 403 16.00 26.73 6.48
N ILE A 404 16.11 25.67 5.65
CA ILE A 404 17.39 24.96 5.41
C ILE A 404 18.41 25.90 4.79
N ALA A 405 18.03 26.64 3.72
CA ALA A 405 18.92 27.63 3.10
C ALA A 405 19.29 28.77 4.06
N MET A 406 18.29 29.33 4.75
CA MET A 406 18.49 30.45 5.70
C MET A 406 19.44 30.06 6.85
N LYS A 407 19.42 28.80 7.30
CA LYS A 407 20.37 28.31 8.30
C LYS A 407 21.82 28.47 7.83
N THR A 408 22.10 28.12 6.59
CA THR A 408 23.44 28.27 5.99
C THR A 408 23.78 29.72 5.73
N LEU A 409 22.84 30.51 5.19
CA LEU A 409 23.04 31.95 4.93
C LEU A 409 23.29 32.75 6.21
N ASN A 410 22.52 32.49 7.28
CA ASN A 410 22.73 33.09 8.59
C ASN A 410 24.10 32.71 9.21
N ALA A 411 24.56 31.47 8.95
CA ALA A 411 25.90 31.05 9.41
C ALA A 411 27.02 31.79 8.64
N ILE A 412 26.79 32.11 7.35
CA ILE A 412 27.70 32.96 6.57
C ILE A 412 27.69 34.39 7.14
N ASP A 413 26.49 34.97 7.37
CA ASP A 413 26.35 36.31 7.97
C ASP A 413 27.05 36.42 9.31
N ALA A 414 26.91 35.42 10.17
CA ALA A 414 27.60 35.38 11.45
C ALA A 414 29.14 35.40 11.31
N ARG A 415 29.66 34.73 10.27
CA ARG A 415 31.08 34.60 10.01
C ARG A 415 31.71 35.89 9.46
N ILE A 416 30.92 36.69 8.74
CA ILE A 416 31.34 38.01 8.24
C ILE A 416 30.96 39.18 9.18
N GLY A 417 30.49 38.89 10.41
CA GLY A 417 30.17 39.88 11.40
C GLY A 417 28.84 40.62 11.23
N ARG A 418 27.93 40.12 10.38
CA ARG A 418 26.62 40.74 10.08
C ARG A 418 25.47 40.25 10.98
N CYS A 419 25.74 39.38 11.93
CA CYS A 419 24.68 38.80 12.77
C CYS A 419 24.24 39.77 13.88
N LYS A 420 23.03 40.32 13.82
CA LYS A 420 22.45 41.24 14.80
C LYS A 420 22.07 40.59 16.14
N TRP A 421 21.92 39.23 16.17
CA TRP A 421 21.35 38.51 17.32
C TRP A 421 22.37 37.76 18.19
N LYS A 422 23.61 37.66 17.76
CA LYS A 422 24.73 37.14 18.56
C LYS A 422 25.89 38.15 18.45
N LYS A 423 26.51 38.50 19.55
CA LYS A 423 27.86 39.12 19.58
C LYS A 423 28.86 38.04 19.10
N ALA A 424 28.75 37.64 17.84
CA ALA A 424 29.74 36.79 17.21
C ALA A 424 30.85 37.70 16.73
N GLU A 425 32.00 37.64 17.37
CA GLU A 425 33.21 38.24 16.82
C GLU A 425 33.46 37.64 15.44
N PRO A 426 33.78 38.46 14.42
CA PRO A 426 34.14 37.96 13.08
C PRO A 426 35.25 36.94 13.26
N SER A 427 35.11 35.81 12.60
CA SER A 427 36.16 34.77 12.61
C SER A 427 37.48 35.39 12.18
N LYS A 428 38.56 35.25 13.00
CA LYS A 428 39.93 35.74 12.69
C LYS A 428 40.41 35.23 11.32
N ARG A 429 39.86 34.13 10.82
CA ARG A 429 40.05 33.59 9.46
C ARG A 429 38.84 34.01 8.62
N GLY A 430 39.02 35.02 7.77
CA GLY A 430 37.98 35.48 6.82
C GLY A 430 37.41 34.33 5.98
N LEU A 431 36.29 34.59 5.32
CA LEU A 431 35.70 33.65 4.37
C LEU A 431 36.25 33.94 2.97
N SER A 432 36.83 32.93 2.29
CA SER A 432 37.24 33.08 0.90
C SER A 432 36.02 33.08 -0.03
N ARG A 433 36.14 33.66 -1.22
CA ARG A 433 35.07 33.62 -2.24
C ARG A 433 34.71 32.20 -2.64
N ASP A 434 35.68 31.32 -2.80
CA ASP A 434 35.44 29.92 -3.19
C ASP A 434 34.72 29.14 -2.08
N GLU A 435 35.11 29.37 -0.83
CA GLU A 435 34.40 28.78 0.33
C GLU A 435 32.95 29.29 0.41
N LEU A 436 32.72 30.60 0.11
CA LEU A 436 31.38 31.18 0.02
C LEU A 436 30.56 30.50 -1.05
N VAL A 437 31.09 30.41 -2.28
CA VAL A 437 30.39 29.76 -3.43
C VAL A 437 30.08 28.31 -3.13
N GLY A 438 31.02 27.57 -2.55
CA GLY A 438 30.79 26.18 -2.13
C GLY A 438 29.64 26.05 -1.11
N ARG A 439 29.60 26.93 -0.09
CA ARG A 439 28.51 26.97 0.91
C ARG A 439 27.15 27.35 0.29
N LEU A 440 27.14 28.28 -0.65
CA LEU A 440 25.92 28.67 -1.40
C LEU A 440 25.41 27.52 -2.27
N ALA A 441 26.30 26.77 -2.92
CA ALA A 441 25.93 25.59 -3.71
C ALA A 441 25.26 24.50 -2.83
N VAL A 442 25.79 24.25 -1.62
CA VAL A 442 25.19 23.33 -0.65
C VAL A 442 23.82 23.84 -0.18
N ALA A 443 23.70 25.15 0.11
CA ALA A 443 22.43 25.75 0.49
C ALA A 443 21.40 25.67 -0.63
N ALA A 444 21.79 25.93 -1.88
CA ALA A 444 20.95 25.83 -3.07
C ALA A 444 20.47 24.38 -3.30
N LYS A 445 21.36 23.40 -3.18
CA LYS A 445 21.02 21.97 -3.26
C LYS A 445 20.02 21.58 -2.18
N GLY A 446 20.21 22.05 -0.94
CA GLY A 446 19.29 21.78 0.19
C GLY A 446 17.92 22.44 0.02
N ALA A 447 17.88 23.66 -0.49
CA ALA A 447 16.64 24.40 -0.77
C ALA A 447 15.90 23.91 -2.02
N GLY A 448 16.62 23.37 -3.01
CA GLY A 448 16.04 22.95 -4.28
C GLY A 448 15.31 24.09 -4.98
N ARG A 449 14.06 23.89 -5.41
CA ARG A 449 13.27 24.93 -6.11
C ARG A 449 13.05 26.19 -5.29
N ALA A 450 13.06 26.12 -3.97
CA ALA A 450 12.87 27.27 -3.09
C ALA A 450 14.07 28.23 -3.14
N TRP A 451 15.24 27.81 -3.63
CA TRP A 451 16.39 28.68 -3.82
C TRP A 451 16.11 29.88 -4.73
N LYS A 452 15.25 29.70 -5.76
CA LYS A 452 14.84 30.79 -6.67
C LYS A 452 14.11 31.95 -5.98
N LEU A 453 13.65 31.74 -4.74
CA LEU A 453 12.97 32.74 -3.93
C LEU A 453 13.94 33.53 -3.03
N ILE A 454 15.23 33.31 -3.19
CA ILE A 454 16.29 33.99 -2.46
C ILE A 454 17.16 34.73 -3.48
N SER A 455 17.25 36.05 -3.32
CA SER A 455 18.19 36.87 -4.09
C SER A 455 19.52 36.92 -3.36
N VAL A 456 20.61 36.56 -4.05
CA VAL A 456 21.95 36.51 -3.49
C VAL A 456 22.89 37.36 -4.34
N THR A 457 23.61 38.29 -3.70
CA THR A 457 24.69 39.06 -4.31
C THR A 457 26.02 38.51 -3.77
N ILE A 458 26.92 38.14 -4.66
CA ILE A 458 28.24 37.61 -4.32
C ILE A 458 29.33 38.62 -4.74
N PRO A 459 30.48 38.73 -4.00
CA PRO A 459 31.59 39.57 -4.39
C PRO A 459 32.19 39.20 -5.73
N LYS A 460 32.71 40.19 -6.46
CA LYS A 460 33.45 39.96 -7.70
C LYS A 460 34.73 39.16 -7.47
N GLU A 461 35.33 38.69 -8.55
CA GLU A 461 36.61 38.00 -8.47
C GLU A 461 37.70 38.95 -7.92
N GLY A 462 38.47 38.49 -6.92
CA GLY A 462 39.45 39.32 -6.22
C GLY A 462 38.92 40.17 -5.06
N GLU A 463 37.62 40.33 -4.91
CA GLU A 463 37.03 41.09 -3.79
C GLU A 463 36.94 40.24 -2.52
N LYS A 464 37.17 40.87 -1.35
CA LYS A 464 37.00 40.24 -0.05
C LYS A 464 35.51 40.01 0.26
N VAL A 465 35.19 38.88 0.90
CA VAL A 465 33.83 38.59 1.39
C VAL A 465 33.60 39.37 2.66
N THR A 466 32.76 40.40 2.58
CA THR A 466 32.40 41.29 3.71
C THR A 466 30.87 41.44 3.77
N ALA A 467 30.37 42.13 4.81
CA ALA A 467 28.95 42.48 4.93
C ALA A 467 28.44 43.42 3.81
N GLU A 468 29.35 44.09 3.11
CA GLU A 468 29.01 44.99 1.99
C GLU A 468 28.99 44.25 0.65
N THR A 469 29.91 43.32 0.41
CA THR A 469 30.09 42.60 -0.86
C THR A 469 29.24 41.33 -0.96
N PHE A 470 28.81 40.77 0.17
CA PHE A 470 27.87 39.64 0.20
C PHE A 470 26.54 40.06 0.81
N ARG A 471 25.46 39.89 0.09
CA ARG A 471 24.09 40.16 0.54
C ARG A 471 23.14 39.08 0.09
N TRP A 472 22.11 38.85 0.88
CA TRP A 472 21.00 38.01 0.48
C TRP A 472 19.69 38.50 1.09
N ASN A 473 18.59 38.32 0.35
CA ASN A 473 17.24 38.66 0.80
C ASN A 473 16.24 37.65 0.29
N LEU A 474 15.13 37.50 1.00
CA LEU A 474 13.97 36.81 0.48
C LEU A 474 13.28 37.72 -0.56
N ASP A 475 13.02 37.18 -1.72
CA ASP A 475 12.26 37.83 -2.78
C ASP A 475 10.77 37.66 -2.50
N TRP A 476 10.20 38.65 -1.82
CA TRP A 476 8.80 38.60 -1.41
C TRP A 476 7.81 38.69 -2.57
N GLU A 477 8.17 39.25 -3.71
CA GLU A 477 7.34 39.29 -4.92
C GLU A 477 7.22 37.90 -5.49
N ARG A 478 8.36 37.23 -5.74
CA ARG A 478 8.35 35.83 -6.18
C ARG A 478 7.67 34.88 -5.21
N ILE A 479 7.77 35.14 -3.91
CA ILE A 479 7.07 34.34 -2.90
C ILE A 479 5.55 34.53 -3.03
N ARG A 480 5.08 35.77 -3.24
CA ARG A 480 3.67 36.08 -3.45
C ARG A 480 3.15 35.47 -4.75
N GLU A 481 3.88 35.60 -5.84
CA GLU A 481 3.55 34.99 -7.13
C GLU A 481 3.47 33.45 -7.04
N ALA A 482 4.47 32.82 -6.41
CA ALA A 482 4.45 31.35 -6.21
C ALA A 482 3.25 30.91 -5.37
N ARG A 483 2.84 31.72 -4.38
CA ARG A 483 1.66 31.44 -3.59
C ARG A 483 0.35 31.63 -4.35
N ALA A 484 0.25 32.67 -5.18
CA ALA A 484 -0.96 33.01 -5.90
C ALA A 484 -1.21 32.05 -7.09
N ASN A 485 -0.17 31.74 -7.84
CA ASN A 485 -0.28 31.07 -9.14
C ASN A 485 0.05 29.57 -9.09
N ASP A 486 0.92 29.16 -8.15
CA ASP A 486 1.49 27.83 -8.19
C ASP A 486 1.00 26.90 -7.07
N GLU A 487 0.68 27.41 -5.91
CA GLU A 487 0.41 26.57 -4.75
C GLU A 487 -1.01 26.02 -4.74
N GLY A 488 -1.08 24.73 -4.53
CA GLY A 488 -2.34 24.01 -4.45
C GLY A 488 -3.01 23.74 -5.77
N THR A 489 -2.41 24.15 -6.91
CA THR A 489 -3.00 23.94 -8.24
C THR A 489 -2.41 22.70 -8.93
N TYR A 490 -3.24 22.01 -9.70
CA TYR A 490 -2.83 20.96 -10.63
C TYR A 490 -3.78 20.92 -11.82
N LEU A 491 -3.23 20.47 -12.94
CA LEU A 491 -3.95 20.45 -14.21
C LEU A 491 -4.24 19.00 -14.60
N LEU A 492 -5.48 18.72 -14.99
CA LEU A 492 -5.92 17.46 -15.57
C LEU A 492 -6.27 17.66 -17.04
N ARG A 493 -6.22 16.60 -17.81
CA ARG A 493 -6.55 16.56 -19.23
C ARG A 493 -7.34 15.31 -19.55
N THR A 494 -8.38 15.44 -20.37
CA THR A 494 -9.24 14.34 -20.80
C THR A 494 -9.79 14.57 -22.20
N ASN A 495 -10.05 13.48 -22.93
CA ASN A 495 -10.74 13.52 -24.22
C ASN A 495 -12.26 13.24 -24.09
N LEU A 496 -12.80 13.23 -22.87
CA LEU A 496 -14.24 13.13 -22.67
C LEU A 496 -14.93 14.42 -23.12
N GLU A 497 -16.05 14.31 -23.86
CA GLU A 497 -16.78 15.46 -24.39
C GLU A 497 -17.71 16.10 -23.36
N GLU A 498 -18.43 15.30 -22.62
CA GLU A 498 -19.30 15.76 -21.53
C GLU A 498 -18.62 15.50 -20.18
N CYS A 499 -18.37 16.58 -19.45
CA CYS A 499 -17.61 16.49 -18.23
C CYS A 499 -18.16 17.43 -17.17
N ASP A 500 -19.00 16.90 -16.29
CA ASP A 500 -19.24 17.56 -15.02
C ASP A 500 -17.92 17.68 -14.23
N PRO A 501 -17.49 18.91 -13.87
CA PRO A 501 -16.22 19.15 -13.20
C PRO A 501 -16.06 18.37 -11.91
N LYS A 502 -17.14 18.18 -11.18
CA LYS A 502 -17.17 17.42 -9.91
C LYS A 502 -16.93 15.93 -10.15
N THR A 503 -17.51 15.39 -11.20
CA THR A 503 -17.33 13.98 -11.59
C THR A 503 -15.91 13.71 -12.07
N LEU A 504 -15.34 14.59 -12.90
CA LEU A 504 -13.94 14.46 -13.35
C LEU A 504 -12.97 14.52 -12.19
N TRP A 505 -13.16 15.49 -11.30
CA TRP A 505 -12.33 15.60 -10.13
C TRP A 505 -12.42 14.36 -9.23
N LYS A 506 -13.63 13.88 -8.95
CA LYS A 506 -13.83 12.66 -8.16
C LYS A 506 -13.14 11.45 -8.80
N ARG A 507 -13.30 11.26 -10.12
CA ARG A 507 -12.64 10.18 -10.86
C ARG A 507 -11.13 10.27 -10.75
N TYR A 508 -10.55 11.46 -10.91
CA TYR A 508 -9.11 11.63 -10.77
C TYR A 508 -8.61 11.33 -9.34
N MET A 509 -9.39 11.66 -8.32
CA MET A 509 -9.00 11.38 -6.93
C MET A 509 -8.90 9.88 -6.62
N ILE A 510 -9.57 9.02 -7.40
CA ILE A 510 -9.47 7.56 -7.31
C ILE A 510 -8.03 7.09 -7.63
N GLN A 511 -7.23 7.89 -8.35
CA GLN A 511 -5.83 7.55 -8.64
C GLN A 511 -5.00 7.29 -7.35
N GLY A 512 -5.38 7.86 -6.22
CA GLY A 512 -4.78 7.54 -4.93
C GLY A 512 -4.83 6.05 -4.56
N GLU A 513 -5.75 5.28 -5.13
CA GLU A 513 -5.89 3.84 -4.89
C GLU A 513 -4.68 3.04 -5.40
N ILE A 514 -4.14 3.41 -6.57
CA ILE A 514 -2.97 2.72 -7.12
C ILE A 514 -1.69 3.05 -6.33
N GLU A 515 -1.54 4.30 -5.89
CA GLU A 515 -0.43 4.69 -5.01
C GLU A 515 -0.51 3.93 -3.67
N TYR A 516 -1.74 3.73 -3.17
CA TYR A 516 -1.98 2.98 -1.95
C TYR A 516 -1.62 1.49 -2.14
N ALA A 517 -2.07 0.86 -3.23
CA ALA A 517 -1.76 -0.53 -3.56
C ALA A 517 -0.24 -0.76 -3.69
N PHE A 518 0.48 0.14 -4.35
CA PHE A 518 1.94 0.04 -4.42
C PHE A 518 2.63 0.19 -3.07
N ARG A 519 2.11 1.04 -2.21
CA ARG A 519 2.64 1.20 -0.85
C ARG A 519 2.44 -0.08 -0.04
N GLU A 520 1.25 -0.70 -0.11
CA GLU A 520 0.97 -1.97 0.54
C GLU A 520 1.87 -3.09 0.00
N LEU A 521 1.97 -3.26 -1.31
CA LEU A 521 2.84 -4.24 -1.94
C LEU A 521 4.28 -4.11 -1.44
N LYS A 522 4.82 -2.90 -1.42
CA LYS A 522 6.22 -2.63 -1.07
C LYS A 522 6.52 -2.73 0.42
N ASN A 523 5.61 -2.25 1.27
CA ASN A 523 5.87 -2.11 2.70
C ASN A 523 5.24 -3.22 3.53
N ASP A 524 4.04 -3.67 3.15
CA ASP A 524 3.22 -4.57 3.95
C ASP A 524 3.23 -6.01 3.45
N LEU A 525 3.53 -6.24 2.17
CA LEU A 525 3.44 -7.55 1.51
C LEU A 525 4.78 -8.08 0.96
N GLY A 526 5.89 -7.43 1.31
CA GLY A 526 7.23 -7.91 1.02
C GLY A 526 7.60 -8.02 -0.46
N LEU A 527 7.06 -7.12 -1.31
CA LEU A 527 7.45 -7.04 -2.70
C LEU A 527 8.95 -6.70 -2.87
N ARG A 528 9.54 -6.06 -1.86
CA ARG A 528 10.96 -5.64 -1.85
C ARG A 528 11.63 -5.95 -0.51
N PRO A 529 12.92 -6.34 -0.53
CA PRO A 529 13.70 -6.72 -1.72
C PRO A 529 13.21 -8.04 -2.31
N VAL A 530 13.50 -8.27 -3.60
CA VAL A 530 13.25 -9.57 -4.23
C VAL A 530 14.41 -10.50 -3.86
N TYR A 531 14.09 -11.70 -3.33
CA TYR A 531 15.08 -12.65 -2.82
C TYR A 531 15.55 -13.69 -3.85
N HIS A 532 15.02 -13.65 -5.08
CA HIS A 532 15.25 -14.62 -6.13
C HIS A 532 16.08 -14.04 -7.27
N GLN A 533 16.86 -14.88 -7.95
CA GLN A 533 17.72 -14.49 -9.07
C GLN A 533 17.24 -15.03 -10.42
N LEU A 534 16.52 -16.17 -10.43
CA LEU A 534 15.96 -16.75 -11.65
C LEU A 534 14.68 -16.00 -12.03
N ASP A 535 14.55 -15.64 -13.29
CA ASP A 535 13.42 -14.84 -13.80
C ASP A 535 12.04 -15.46 -13.45
N ASP A 536 11.89 -16.77 -13.60
CA ASP A 536 10.65 -17.47 -13.24
C ASP A 536 10.32 -17.35 -11.74
N ARG A 537 11.33 -17.39 -10.88
CA ARG A 537 11.15 -17.21 -9.44
C ARG A 537 10.94 -15.75 -9.04
N ILE A 538 11.52 -14.81 -9.78
CA ILE A 538 11.24 -13.37 -9.63
C ILE A 538 9.76 -13.13 -9.91
N GLU A 539 9.25 -13.64 -11.04
CA GLU A 539 7.83 -13.52 -11.38
C GLU A 539 6.93 -14.21 -10.35
N SER A 540 7.30 -15.39 -9.87
CA SER A 540 6.53 -16.11 -8.83
C SER A 540 6.52 -15.40 -7.49
N HIS A 541 7.64 -14.78 -7.08
CA HIS A 541 7.70 -13.94 -5.89
C HIS A 541 6.74 -12.74 -6.01
N ILE A 542 6.77 -12.06 -7.14
CA ILE A 542 5.87 -10.95 -7.43
C ILE A 542 4.43 -11.45 -7.43
N PHE A 543 4.15 -12.58 -8.06
CA PHE A 543 2.82 -13.19 -8.13
C PHE A 543 2.24 -13.52 -6.75
N THR A 544 3.01 -14.16 -5.86
CA THR A 544 2.54 -14.48 -4.51
C THR A 544 2.29 -13.22 -3.68
N SER A 545 3.10 -12.16 -3.86
CA SER A 545 2.84 -10.85 -3.25
C SER A 545 1.56 -10.20 -3.81
N PHE A 546 1.25 -10.37 -5.09
CA PHE A 546 -0.02 -9.91 -5.68
C PHE A 546 -1.22 -10.72 -5.20
N MET A 547 -1.08 -12.02 -5.00
CA MET A 547 -2.15 -12.80 -4.36
C MET A 547 -2.44 -12.30 -2.94
N ALA A 548 -1.40 -11.99 -2.16
CA ALA A 548 -1.56 -11.37 -0.86
C ALA A 548 -2.21 -9.97 -0.96
N LEU A 549 -1.90 -9.18 -2.00
CA LEU A 549 -2.59 -7.92 -2.26
C LEU A 549 -4.09 -8.15 -2.53
N CYS A 550 -4.46 -9.19 -3.25
CA CYS A 550 -5.87 -9.52 -3.48
C CYS A 550 -6.61 -9.77 -2.15
N LEU A 551 -5.99 -10.47 -1.20
CA LEU A 551 -6.53 -10.64 0.16
C LEU A 551 -6.62 -9.28 0.90
N PHE A 552 -5.59 -8.45 0.82
CA PHE A 552 -5.58 -7.10 1.43
C PHE A 552 -6.67 -6.21 0.88
N GLN A 553 -6.83 -6.16 -0.45
CA GLN A 553 -7.88 -5.34 -1.07
C GLN A 553 -9.29 -5.86 -0.76
N THR A 554 -9.45 -7.17 -0.64
CA THR A 554 -10.71 -7.78 -0.18
C THR A 554 -11.02 -7.38 1.27
N LEU A 555 -10.03 -7.48 2.17
CA LEU A 555 -10.16 -7.03 3.55
C LEU A 555 -10.47 -5.52 3.63
N ARG A 556 -9.80 -4.73 2.78
CA ARG A 556 -10.04 -3.29 2.70
C ARG A 556 -11.44 -2.95 2.24
N ALA A 557 -11.97 -3.66 1.24
CA ALA A 557 -13.34 -3.47 0.78
C ALA A 557 -14.34 -3.78 1.90
N ILE A 558 -14.17 -4.88 2.63
CA ILE A 558 -15.00 -5.22 3.78
C ILE A 558 -14.88 -4.14 4.88
N ALA A 559 -13.65 -3.72 5.20
CA ALA A 559 -13.40 -2.74 6.26
C ALA A 559 -13.91 -1.33 5.92
N ARG A 560 -13.97 -0.94 4.64
CA ARG A 560 -14.45 0.37 4.21
C ARG A 560 -15.87 0.66 4.69
N ASP A 561 -16.72 -0.36 4.64
CA ASP A 561 -18.13 -0.23 4.98
C ASP A 561 -18.40 -0.52 6.47
N HIS A 562 -17.61 -1.39 7.09
CA HIS A 562 -17.87 -1.93 8.43
C HIS A 562 -16.89 -1.45 9.52
N ALA A 563 -15.67 -1.08 9.16
CA ALA A 563 -14.65 -0.58 10.08
C ALA A 563 -13.86 0.60 9.47
N PRO A 564 -14.56 1.70 9.07
CA PRO A 564 -13.96 2.79 8.31
C PRO A 564 -12.80 3.44 9.08
N GLY A 565 -11.71 3.70 8.35
CA GLY A 565 -10.48 4.32 8.89
C GLY A 565 -9.42 3.35 9.35
N LEU A 566 -9.71 2.05 9.47
CA LEU A 566 -8.69 1.03 9.71
C LEU A 566 -8.10 0.55 8.38
N THR A 567 -6.78 0.45 8.36
CA THR A 567 -6.07 -0.16 7.21
C THR A 567 -6.06 -1.69 7.36
N PRO A 568 -5.94 -2.45 6.26
CA PRO A 568 -5.79 -3.90 6.31
C PRO A 568 -4.66 -4.33 7.26
N ARG A 569 -3.51 -3.66 7.20
CA ARG A 569 -2.39 -3.94 8.09
C ARG A 569 -2.73 -3.80 9.56
N GLN A 570 -3.43 -2.72 9.93
CA GLN A 570 -3.85 -2.52 11.33
C GLN A 570 -4.83 -3.60 11.79
N ILE A 571 -5.71 -4.07 10.91
CA ILE A 571 -6.63 -5.17 11.23
C ILE A 571 -5.84 -6.46 11.44
N VAL A 572 -4.95 -6.83 10.53
CA VAL A 572 -4.08 -8.01 10.66
C VAL A 572 -3.29 -7.97 11.97
N GLU A 573 -2.70 -6.83 12.32
CA GLU A 573 -1.95 -6.65 13.58
C GLU A 573 -2.82 -6.83 14.84
N LYS A 574 -4.09 -6.41 14.78
CA LYS A 574 -5.01 -6.65 15.91
C LYS A 574 -5.35 -8.13 16.05
N PHE A 575 -5.60 -8.83 14.93
CA PHE A 575 -5.85 -10.27 14.95
C PHE A 575 -4.62 -11.09 15.40
N ARG A 576 -3.40 -10.57 15.19
CA ARG A 576 -2.15 -11.18 15.68
C ARG A 576 -2.11 -11.37 17.22
N ALA A 577 -2.93 -10.64 17.97
CA ALA A 577 -3.06 -10.82 19.41
C ALA A 577 -3.72 -12.16 19.79
N MET A 578 -4.47 -12.77 18.86
CA MET A 578 -5.10 -14.07 19.08
C MET A 578 -4.10 -15.18 18.80
N LYS A 579 -3.58 -15.78 19.86
CA LYS A 579 -2.61 -16.87 19.80
C LYS A 579 -3.30 -18.22 20.01
N MET A 580 -2.64 -19.28 19.58
CA MET A 580 -3.02 -20.66 19.90
C MET A 580 -1.96 -21.28 20.79
N VAL A 581 -2.41 -22.09 21.75
CA VAL A 581 -1.57 -22.85 22.68
C VAL A 581 -2.07 -24.28 22.76
N ASP A 582 -1.17 -25.20 23.12
CA ASP A 582 -1.53 -26.57 23.44
C ASP A 582 -1.58 -26.72 24.97
N VAL A 583 -2.77 -26.98 25.51
CA VAL A 583 -2.95 -27.35 26.90
C VAL A 583 -2.79 -28.86 27.02
N VAL A 584 -1.71 -29.30 27.66
CA VAL A 584 -1.34 -30.69 27.76
C VAL A 584 -1.70 -31.20 29.16
N MET A 585 -2.55 -32.21 29.20
CA MET A 585 -3.14 -32.76 30.41
C MET A 585 -2.84 -34.27 30.50
N PRO A 586 -1.83 -34.69 31.27
CA PRO A 586 -1.62 -36.09 31.58
C PRO A 586 -2.76 -36.62 32.42
N THR A 587 -3.24 -37.82 32.11
CA THR A 587 -4.33 -38.47 32.81
C THR A 587 -3.80 -39.52 33.80
N THR A 588 -4.66 -39.99 34.70
CA THR A 588 -4.28 -41.01 35.68
C THR A 588 -4.16 -42.41 35.09
N ASP A 589 -4.72 -42.64 33.89
CA ASP A 589 -4.69 -43.91 33.17
C ASP A 589 -3.56 -44.01 32.13
N GLY A 590 -2.58 -43.08 32.17
CA GLY A 590 -1.39 -43.08 31.28
C GLY A 590 -1.63 -42.53 29.87
N ARG A 591 -2.76 -41.90 29.64
CA ARG A 591 -3.01 -41.10 28.42
C ARG A 591 -2.57 -39.64 28.61
N ILE A 592 -2.29 -38.97 27.49
CA ILE A 592 -2.07 -37.52 27.47
C ILE A 592 -3.11 -36.91 26.56
N VAL A 593 -3.94 -36.05 27.13
CA VAL A 593 -4.92 -35.25 26.35
C VAL A 593 -4.30 -33.89 26.04
N THR A 594 -4.16 -33.57 24.77
CA THR A 594 -3.68 -32.26 24.30
C THR A 594 -4.84 -31.49 23.70
N LEU A 595 -5.14 -30.33 24.25
CA LEU A 595 -6.18 -29.42 23.75
C LEU A 595 -5.50 -28.25 23.02
N PRO A 596 -5.46 -28.23 21.69
CA PRO A 596 -5.13 -27.01 20.98
C PRO A 596 -6.23 -25.97 21.23
N ARG A 597 -5.88 -24.79 21.72
CA ARG A 597 -6.84 -23.73 22.03
C ARG A 597 -6.34 -22.39 21.55
N TYR A 598 -7.12 -21.72 20.72
CA TYR A 598 -6.88 -20.31 20.47
C TYR A 598 -7.45 -19.48 21.63
N VAL A 599 -6.72 -18.41 21.95
CA VAL A 599 -7.08 -17.50 23.05
C VAL A 599 -8.33 -16.71 22.68
N GLU A 600 -9.23 -16.52 23.63
CA GLU A 600 -10.40 -15.69 23.43
C GLU A 600 -10.01 -14.26 22.99
N PRO A 601 -10.75 -13.67 22.05
CA PRO A 601 -10.45 -12.35 21.54
C PRO A 601 -10.63 -11.28 22.63
N LYS A 602 -9.69 -10.33 22.68
CA LYS A 602 -9.84 -9.12 23.48
C LYS A 602 -10.98 -8.27 22.93
N ASP A 603 -11.48 -7.32 23.73
CA ASP A 603 -12.64 -6.49 23.36
C ASP A 603 -12.50 -5.79 22.02
N ASP A 604 -11.31 -5.26 21.69
CA ASP A 604 -11.07 -4.60 20.41
C ASP A 604 -11.15 -5.56 19.21
N VAL A 605 -10.67 -6.80 19.36
CA VAL A 605 -10.80 -7.84 18.32
C VAL A 605 -12.23 -8.35 18.25
N ARG A 606 -12.92 -8.48 19.38
CA ARG A 606 -14.34 -8.88 19.43
C ARG A 606 -15.23 -7.88 18.69
N ILE A 607 -15.00 -6.59 18.89
CA ILE A 607 -15.68 -5.53 18.14
C ILE A 607 -15.42 -5.69 16.64
N LEU A 608 -14.18 -5.90 16.25
CA LEU A 608 -13.83 -6.07 14.84
C LEU A 608 -14.45 -7.32 14.21
N LEU A 609 -14.46 -8.44 14.91
CA LEU A 609 -15.14 -9.67 14.45
C LEU A 609 -16.62 -9.37 14.13
N ASN A 610 -17.31 -8.71 15.05
CA ASN A 610 -18.71 -8.34 14.85
C ASN A 610 -18.87 -7.37 13.67
N GLN A 611 -18.08 -6.29 13.60
CA GLN A 611 -18.13 -5.29 12.54
C GLN A 611 -17.85 -5.90 11.16
N LEU A 612 -16.87 -6.80 11.07
CA LEU A 612 -16.49 -7.44 9.80
C LEU A 612 -17.40 -8.63 9.44
N GLY A 613 -18.39 -8.96 10.27
CA GLY A 613 -19.28 -10.11 10.08
C GLY A 613 -18.55 -11.44 10.11
N LEU A 614 -17.49 -11.55 10.93
CA LEU A 614 -16.65 -12.75 11.05
C LEU A 614 -17.03 -13.56 12.29
N THR A 615 -17.21 -14.86 12.10
CA THR A 615 -17.49 -15.82 13.20
C THR A 615 -16.28 -16.72 13.41
N LEU A 616 -15.82 -16.80 14.66
CA LEU A 616 -14.72 -17.71 15.00
C LEU A 616 -15.15 -19.16 14.84
N PRO A 617 -14.26 -20.05 14.36
CA PRO A 617 -14.55 -21.47 14.28
C PRO A 617 -14.66 -22.07 15.68
N ALA A 618 -15.22 -23.27 15.77
CA ALA A 618 -15.15 -24.06 16.99
C ALA A 618 -13.70 -24.33 17.37
N GLN A 619 -13.44 -24.46 18.69
CA GLN A 619 -12.12 -24.85 19.17
C GLN A 619 -11.73 -26.21 18.61
N PRO A 620 -10.46 -26.44 18.22
CA PRO A 620 -10.03 -27.72 17.67
C PRO A 620 -10.29 -28.88 18.65
N PRO A 621 -10.59 -30.08 18.13
CA PRO A 621 -10.85 -31.23 18.97
C PRO A 621 -9.62 -31.65 19.78
N PRO A 622 -9.83 -32.35 20.92
CA PRO A 622 -8.74 -32.93 21.70
C PRO A 622 -7.92 -33.94 20.89
N LYS A 623 -6.60 -33.92 21.07
CA LYS A 623 -5.68 -34.95 20.55
C LYS A 623 -5.32 -35.86 21.73
N VAL A 624 -5.51 -37.16 21.59
CA VAL A 624 -5.18 -38.15 22.66
C VAL A 624 -4.00 -38.99 22.20
N SER A 625 -2.97 -39.08 23.03
CA SER A 625 -1.78 -39.91 22.80
C SER A 625 -1.45 -40.71 24.06
N SER A 626 -0.68 -41.82 23.96
CA SER A 626 -0.15 -42.53 25.11
C SER A 626 1.12 -41.82 25.64
N GLU A 627 1.35 -41.91 26.97
CA GLU A 627 2.55 -41.32 27.62
C GLU A 627 3.86 -41.91 27.04
N ALA A 628 3.83 -43.22 26.67
CA ALA A 628 4.96 -43.89 26.02
C ALA A 628 5.29 -43.34 24.61
N ALA A 629 4.31 -42.85 23.86
CA ALA A 629 4.54 -42.31 22.51
C ALA A 629 5.18 -40.90 22.53
N GLN A 630 4.98 -40.11 23.58
CA GLN A 630 5.57 -38.77 23.69
C GLN A 630 7.02 -38.80 24.19
N THR A 631 7.42 -39.75 25.02
CA THR A 631 8.82 -39.95 25.40
C THR A 631 9.70 -40.40 24.24
N ALA A 632 9.15 -41.14 23.28
CA ALA A 632 9.86 -41.53 22.04
C ALA A 632 10.04 -40.37 21.05
N SER A 633 9.14 -39.39 21.01
CA SER A 633 9.25 -38.22 20.09
C SER A 633 10.09 -37.05 20.64
N ALA A 634 10.36 -37.03 21.94
CA ALA A 634 11.22 -36.00 22.58
C ALA A 634 12.71 -36.36 22.60
N GLY A 635 13.08 -37.55 22.13
CA GLY A 635 14.44 -38.08 22.09
C GLY A 635 15.09 -38.15 20.69
N VAL A 636 14.51 -37.48 19.67
CA VAL A 636 15.07 -37.42 18.29
C VAL A 636 15.44 -35.99 17.90
#